data_1078f16a615b1092909f898c1f6884dd
#
_entry.id   1078f16a615b1092909f898c1f6884dd
#
_cell.length_a   1.000
_cell.length_b   1.000
_cell.length_c   1.000
_cell.angle_alpha   90.00
_cell.angle_beta   90.00
_cell.angle_gamma   90.00
#
_symmetry.space_group_name_H-M   'P 1'
#
loop_
_entity.id
_entity.type
_entity.pdbx_description
1 polymer ?
#
loop_
_entity_poly.entity_id
_entity_poly.type
_entity_poly.pdbx_seq_one_letter_code
_entity_poly.pdbx_strand_id
1 'polypeptide(L)'
;MTVADSQRLRTIAKQIADASSPEVLANIGEVQRQAEYSGWVADATTAMNARYGPGPRATAQPAEEGVEAALGGAPPPPGAPPPGGADGAPIPPPPPITNDETIVFAVGTPVFLVQNNAIDINSARAEATAWRQILTTNAPLLNRSMASIGRVDVSNFDNPFVGTAWVIDDGLVVTNRHVANLFAETCGAGFTFKLGFDARTPIGADIDFLQEFGNAASEPVAVERVVWVAPENLPDVAFLKLAQNSSSVGRMKLQLAPDTPRAKLPVAVVGYPASGVRFSDQQLVNKIFGGVYDKKRVAVGNLLGVGGDNITHSCATLGGNSGSPVIDLGTGQVVALHYRGIEFIENDAVPMDQLKRCLARARGLLEHTGGFIRPDNSSGGGNSGSGRGGITFTVPLRITVEIDGAASPMFGAASSVGPTPTPTAGPASSNAAPPAGSPPPAREKTLAAVRTARALLANREDVVAVKPGYRFENGEITDERAVVIAVKRKVDLGALESRGVIPLPSYIDGVRTDVTVASTSDLMGLSVGDEAPPSWHTSYKPRPDLPLTRRKTSTKFTLHTGPDASWPVLGPFLAATTKSLVVAMYDFGAVNVVNGVLDAVKTKAETMSLVLQMGGKVHAGDFTDYEAVDKIRDQKGSKFNFAPASVGKTGIFDSAYHIKVAVRDRSAMWLSSGNWQSSNQPEVAPLTNPGHANALRLYNREWHVVLEDKELSQLYEAHILRDLEEAKGAPESVMDEPLVWVPADLTFDTLEAAAKPRYFQPMTDTREIDVQPILTPDNYIDVVLPFVRSAKRTIFFQNQSFNTKTVGDNYCKLLDALLAQQKAGLDVRVIFRSFGSDDRETISDAKDYGFDTGKIRKQKNCHTKGIIVDGEAVLIGSHNWTTAGTGFNRDASLIFYDRGIAKFYEDIFLYDWDRIGPAKIDESLPAPIIMTAANDTTPHPGYVAVPLSVILGR
;
A
#
# COMPACT_ATOMS: atom_id res chain seq x y z
N MET A 1 23.19 17.84 2.18
CA MET A 1 22.28 18.87 2.76
C MET A 1 23.08 20.16 2.96
N THR A 2 22.68 21.22 2.31
CA THR A 2 23.30 22.55 2.53
C THR A 2 22.79 23.15 3.85
N VAL A 3 23.49 24.18 4.37
CA VAL A 3 23.03 24.89 5.58
C VAL A 3 21.62 25.48 5.37
N ALA A 4 21.26 25.83 4.13
CA ALA A 4 19.93 26.30 3.75
C ALA A 4 18.87 25.19 3.87
N ASP A 5 19.20 23.95 3.50
CA ASP A 5 18.30 22.80 3.62
C ASP A 5 18.01 22.46 5.08
N SER A 6 19.04 22.52 5.93
CA SER A 6 18.90 22.34 7.39
C SER A 6 18.07 23.45 8.03
N GLN A 7 18.17 24.70 7.58
CA GLN A 7 17.33 25.79 8.06
C GLN A 7 15.88 25.65 7.61
N ARG A 8 15.65 25.21 6.38
CA ARG A 8 14.30 24.98 5.83
C ARG A 8 13.60 23.81 6.52
N LEU A 9 14.31 22.70 6.77
CA LEU A 9 13.80 21.57 7.56
C LEU A 9 13.50 21.96 9.02
N ARG A 10 14.32 22.81 9.62
CA ARG A 10 14.03 23.38 10.96
C ARG A 10 12.79 24.27 10.95
N THR A 11 12.55 25.01 9.88
CA THR A 11 11.35 25.86 9.75
C THR A 11 10.09 25.01 9.61
N ILE A 12 10.16 23.94 8.81
CA ILE A 12 9.05 22.96 8.65
C ILE A 12 8.81 22.20 9.97
N ALA A 13 9.86 21.73 10.62
CA ALA A 13 9.75 21.08 11.94
C ALA A 13 9.16 22.03 12.99
N LYS A 14 9.51 23.33 12.93
CA LYS A 14 8.93 24.33 13.79
C LYS A 14 7.45 24.60 13.48
N GLN A 15 7.06 24.64 12.19
CA GLN A 15 5.66 24.81 11.81
C GLN A 15 4.80 23.60 12.22
N ILE A 16 5.35 22.38 12.15
CA ILE A 16 4.71 21.18 12.66
C ILE A 16 4.62 21.23 14.20
N ALA A 17 5.68 21.69 14.84
CA ALA A 17 5.73 21.86 16.29
C ALA A 17 4.72 22.92 16.78
N ASP A 18 4.62 24.04 16.08
CA ASP A 18 3.69 25.14 16.42
C ASP A 18 2.21 24.73 16.17
N ALA A 19 1.97 23.74 15.29
CA ALA A 19 0.64 23.19 15.01
C ALA A 19 0.23 22.04 15.96
N SER A 20 1.15 21.55 16.80
CA SER A 20 0.93 20.44 17.73
C SER A 20 0.84 20.96 19.17
N SER A 21 -0.01 20.35 20.01
CA SER A 21 -0.08 20.77 21.40
C SER A 21 1.24 20.53 22.14
N PRO A 22 1.59 21.35 23.15
CA PRO A 22 2.81 21.18 23.94
C PRO A 22 2.99 19.78 24.55
N GLU A 23 1.88 19.08 24.81
CA GLU A 23 1.87 17.72 25.35
C GLU A 23 2.29 16.68 24.31
N VAL A 24 1.96 16.86 23.04
CA VAL A 24 2.39 15.99 21.95
C VAL A 24 3.89 16.13 21.70
N LEU A 25 4.42 17.35 21.80
CA LEU A 25 5.85 17.62 21.62
C LEU A 25 6.73 17.07 22.74
N ALA A 26 6.27 17.15 23.98
CA ALA A 26 6.99 16.58 25.12
C ALA A 26 7.11 15.04 25.00
N ASN A 27 6.07 14.37 24.49
CA ASN A 27 6.04 12.93 24.32
C ASN A 27 6.94 12.44 23.17
N ILE A 28 7.02 13.18 22.06
CA ILE A 28 7.89 12.81 20.92
C ILE A 28 9.38 12.87 21.35
N GLY A 29 9.78 13.90 22.08
CA GLY A 29 11.16 14.02 22.58
C GLY A 29 11.57 12.97 23.62
N GLU A 30 10.63 12.44 24.37
CA GLU A 30 10.85 11.40 25.39
C GLU A 30 10.94 10.01 24.74
N VAL A 31 10.08 9.71 23.79
CA VAL A 31 10.09 8.44 23.03
C VAL A 31 11.39 8.29 22.20
N GLN A 32 11.89 9.38 21.63
CA GLN A 32 13.16 9.35 20.88
C GLN A 32 14.39 9.06 21.76
N ARG A 33 14.39 9.48 23.03
CA ARG A 33 15.51 9.22 23.96
C ARG A 33 15.52 7.80 24.53
N GLN A 34 14.40 7.11 24.49
CA GLN A 34 14.21 5.81 25.13
C GLN A 34 14.28 4.61 24.15
N ALA A 35 14.34 4.87 22.84
CA ALA A 35 14.38 3.81 21.81
C ALA A 35 15.70 3.01 21.76
N GLU A 36 16.72 3.39 22.53
CA GLU A 36 18.06 2.76 22.46
C GLU A 36 18.28 1.54 23.35
N TYR A 37 17.28 1.03 24.10
CA TYR A 37 17.50 -0.12 24.96
C TYR A 37 16.33 -1.09 25.13
N SER A 38 16.68 -2.34 25.35
CA SER A 38 15.85 -3.53 25.64
C SER A 38 14.82 -3.43 26.79
N GLY A 39 14.50 -2.24 27.21
CA GLY A 39 13.48 -1.89 28.20
C GLY A 39 12.16 -1.42 27.64
N TRP A 40 11.91 -1.58 26.36
CA TRP A 40 10.76 -1.04 25.63
C TRP A 40 9.39 -1.28 26.30
N VAL A 41 9.20 -2.41 26.97
CA VAL A 41 7.97 -2.73 27.73
C VAL A 41 7.82 -1.87 29.00
N ALA A 42 8.91 -1.51 29.64
CA ALA A 42 8.90 -0.61 30.80
C ALA A 42 8.62 0.83 30.38
N ASP A 43 9.09 1.21 29.18
CA ASP A 43 9.03 2.57 28.66
C ASP A 43 7.63 2.94 28.16
N ALA A 44 6.90 2.01 27.53
CA ALA A 44 5.51 2.23 27.16
C ALA A 44 4.61 2.48 28.38
N THR A 45 4.88 1.80 29.51
CA THR A 45 4.18 2.02 30.77
C THR A 45 4.50 3.40 31.36
N THR A 46 5.75 3.84 31.23
CA THR A 46 6.20 5.16 31.71
C THR A 46 5.61 6.28 30.85
N ALA A 47 5.57 6.14 29.56
CA ALA A 47 4.95 7.08 28.63
C ALA A 47 3.42 7.20 28.87
N MET A 48 2.74 6.09 29.14
CA MET A 48 1.32 6.10 29.51
C MET A 48 1.08 6.78 30.85
N ASN A 49 1.92 6.53 31.84
CA ASN A 49 1.81 7.15 33.17
C ASN A 49 2.12 8.66 33.11
N ALA A 50 3.03 9.10 32.25
CA ALA A 50 3.32 10.51 32.02
C ALA A 50 2.15 11.24 31.32
N ARG A 51 1.47 10.57 30.41
CA ARG A 51 0.36 11.14 29.63
C ARG A 51 -0.98 11.14 30.38
N TYR A 52 -1.21 10.15 31.25
CA TYR A 52 -2.52 9.90 31.88
C TYR A 52 -2.49 9.85 33.41
N GLY A 53 -1.33 10.07 34.04
CA GLY A 53 -1.11 9.97 35.49
C GLY A 53 -0.86 8.53 35.95
N PRO A 54 -0.16 8.34 37.08
CA PRO A 54 0.16 7.01 37.60
C PRO A 54 -1.10 6.26 38.01
N GLY A 55 -1.28 5.09 37.37
CA GLY A 55 -2.22 4.09 37.89
C GLY A 55 -1.81 3.66 39.32
N PRO A 56 -2.69 3.04 40.10
CA PRO A 56 -2.40 2.67 41.44
C PRO A 56 -1.15 1.79 41.52
N ARG A 57 -0.14 2.26 42.25
CA ARG A 57 1.15 1.58 42.46
C ARG A 57 0.94 0.29 43.22
N ALA A 58 1.29 -0.86 42.62
CA ALA A 58 1.60 -2.08 43.37
C ALA A 58 3.08 -1.97 43.80
N THR A 59 3.32 -1.87 45.08
CA THR A 59 4.64 -2.00 45.70
C THR A 59 5.05 -3.47 45.68
N ALA A 60 6.01 -3.83 44.81
CA ALA A 60 6.75 -5.06 44.91
C ALA A 60 8.23 -4.74 45.04
N GLN A 61 8.83 -5.15 46.13
CA GLN A 61 10.29 -5.16 46.31
C GLN A 61 10.90 -6.29 45.46
N PRO A 62 12.15 -6.14 44.98
CA PRO A 62 12.80 -7.18 44.22
C PRO A 62 13.27 -8.30 45.18
N ALA A 63 12.85 -9.53 44.89
CA ALA A 63 13.47 -10.73 45.44
C ALA A 63 14.42 -11.25 44.34
N GLU A 64 15.72 -11.07 44.55
CA GLU A 64 16.75 -11.89 43.95
C GLU A 64 16.77 -13.27 44.60
N GLU A 65 17.19 -14.27 43.84
CA GLU A 65 17.47 -15.66 44.16
C GLU A 65 16.32 -16.66 44.04
N GLY A 66 16.48 -17.59 43.10
CA GLY A 66 15.93 -18.93 43.17
C GLY A 66 14.91 -19.38 42.15
N VAL A 67 15.25 -19.37 40.86
CA VAL A 67 14.53 -20.18 39.84
C VAL A 67 15.51 -20.90 38.91
N GLU A 68 16.29 -21.77 39.54
CA GLU A 68 17.04 -22.81 38.82
C GLU A 68 16.70 -24.17 39.45
N ALA A 69 15.46 -24.61 39.40
CA ALA A 69 15.06 -25.99 39.66
C ALA A 69 13.56 -26.22 39.49
N ALA A 70 13.04 -26.18 38.28
CA ALA A 70 11.74 -26.80 37.98
C ALA A 70 11.53 -26.96 36.42
N LEU A 71 12.51 -27.53 35.72
CA LEU A 71 12.30 -28.08 34.38
C LEU A 71 12.87 -29.51 34.31
N GLY A 72 12.31 -30.38 35.15
CA GLY A 72 12.55 -31.80 35.13
C GLY A 72 11.22 -32.55 35.10
N GLY A 73 10.53 -32.46 33.97
CA GLY A 73 9.37 -33.31 33.66
C GLY A 73 9.81 -34.44 32.74
N ALA A 74 9.73 -35.67 33.24
CA ALA A 74 10.09 -36.90 32.54
C ALA A 74 9.27 -37.11 31.26
N PRO A 75 9.83 -37.79 30.23
CA PRO A 75 9.11 -38.12 29.01
C PRO A 75 8.03 -39.18 29.26
N PRO A 76 6.91 -39.15 28.52
CA PRO A 76 5.89 -40.18 28.62
C PRO A 76 6.39 -41.52 28.03
N PRO A 77 5.85 -42.67 28.53
CA PRO A 77 6.28 -44.00 28.10
C PRO A 77 5.81 -44.30 26.66
N PRO A 78 6.56 -45.10 25.91
CA PRO A 78 6.22 -45.45 24.55
C PRO A 78 5.16 -46.58 24.56
N GLY A 79 4.10 -46.42 23.75
CA GLY A 79 3.24 -47.52 23.38
C GLY A 79 1.73 -47.30 23.48
N ALA A 80 1.16 -46.56 22.55
CA ALA A 80 -0.20 -46.83 22.10
C ALA A 80 -0.31 -46.49 20.60
N PRO A 81 -0.89 -47.37 19.77
CA PRO A 81 -1.00 -47.11 18.35
C PRO A 81 -2.09 -46.05 18.06
N PRO A 82 -1.94 -45.24 17.02
CA PRO A 82 -2.98 -44.29 16.62
C PRO A 82 -4.19 -45.02 16.05
N PRO A 83 -5.42 -44.54 16.25
CA PRO A 83 -6.57 -45.02 15.52
C PRO A 83 -6.46 -44.60 14.06
N GLY A 84 -6.68 -45.56 13.18
CA GLY A 84 -6.55 -45.38 11.73
C GLY A 84 -7.57 -44.46 11.11
N GLY A 85 -7.11 -43.77 10.14
CA GLY A 85 -7.62 -43.45 8.83
C GLY A 85 -8.92 -42.67 8.69
N ALA A 86 -8.77 -41.48 8.17
CA ALA A 86 -9.57 -41.02 7.03
C ALA A 86 -8.79 -39.90 6.34
N ASP A 87 -8.67 -39.99 5.05
CA ASP A 87 -7.99 -39.06 4.15
C ASP A 87 -8.48 -37.62 4.35
N GLY A 88 -7.66 -36.80 4.94
CA GLY A 88 -7.81 -35.36 5.02
C GLY A 88 -6.51 -34.69 4.59
N ALA A 89 -6.45 -34.17 3.36
CA ALA A 89 -5.41 -33.27 2.96
C ALA A 89 -5.32 -32.09 3.95
N PRO A 90 -4.14 -31.57 4.29
CA PRO A 90 -4.01 -30.42 5.16
C PRO A 90 -4.73 -29.22 4.53
N ILE A 91 -5.64 -28.62 5.27
CA ILE A 91 -6.33 -27.39 4.88
C ILE A 91 -5.25 -26.32 4.71
N PRO A 92 -5.12 -25.67 3.55
CA PRO A 92 -4.16 -24.59 3.37
C PRO A 92 -4.50 -23.44 4.33
N PRO A 93 -3.51 -22.70 4.85
CA PRO A 93 -3.77 -21.53 5.68
C PRO A 93 -4.60 -20.52 4.88
N PRO A 94 -5.56 -19.83 5.53
CA PRO A 94 -6.37 -18.83 4.86
C PRO A 94 -5.49 -17.71 4.30
N PRO A 95 -5.87 -17.11 3.15
CA PRO A 95 -5.17 -15.96 2.60
C PRO A 95 -5.23 -14.79 3.58
N PRO A 96 -4.24 -13.89 3.58
CA PRO A 96 -4.18 -12.78 4.52
C PRO A 96 -5.34 -11.81 4.29
N ILE A 97 -6.06 -11.52 5.37
CA ILE A 97 -6.99 -10.39 5.45
C ILE A 97 -6.17 -9.11 5.24
N THR A 98 -6.71 -8.15 4.51
CA THR A 98 -6.04 -6.89 4.18
C THR A 98 -5.42 -6.22 5.40
N ASN A 99 -4.21 -5.67 5.26
CA ASN A 99 -3.35 -5.18 6.34
C ASN A 99 -3.87 -3.91 7.06
N ASP A 100 -5.09 -3.43 6.78
CA ASP A 100 -5.56 -2.12 7.22
C ASP A 100 -6.14 -2.08 8.63
N GLU A 101 -6.10 -3.20 9.37
CA GLU A 101 -6.83 -3.33 10.60
C GLU A 101 -6.02 -3.96 11.72
N THR A 102 -4.96 -3.29 12.14
CA THR A 102 -4.15 -3.91 13.18
C THR A 102 -3.56 -2.92 14.16
N ILE A 103 -4.09 -2.94 15.39
CA ILE A 103 -3.35 -2.38 16.50
C ILE A 103 -3.32 -3.29 17.71
N VAL A 104 -2.12 -3.38 18.28
CA VAL A 104 -1.88 -3.97 19.58
C VAL A 104 -1.19 -2.94 20.46
N PHE A 105 -1.89 -2.38 21.44
CA PHE A 105 -1.24 -1.64 22.50
C PHE A 105 -0.53 -2.61 23.43
N ALA A 106 0.78 -2.51 23.49
CA ALA A 106 1.64 -3.54 24.05
C ALA A 106 1.50 -3.77 25.56
N VAL A 107 1.03 -2.78 26.33
CA VAL A 107 1.02 -2.89 27.79
C VAL A 107 -0.26 -2.31 28.38
N GLY A 108 -1.03 -3.16 29.09
CA GLY A 108 -2.15 -2.72 29.91
C GLY A 108 -3.56 -2.84 29.30
N THR A 109 -3.69 -3.26 28.04
CA THR A 109 -5.01 -3.47 27.40
C THR A 109 -5.25 -4.95 27.10
N PRO A 110 -5.82 -5.71 28.02
CA PRO A 110 -6.00 -7.14 27.86
C PRO A 110 -7.16 -7.49 26.93
N VAL A 111 -7.09 -8.71 26.34
CA VAL A 111 -8.15 -9.31 25.53
C VAL A 111 -8.67 -10.55 26.22
N PHE A 112 -9.97 -10.60 26.45
CA PHE A 112 -10.65 -11.68 27.17
C PHE A 112 -11.36 -12.62 26.21
N LEU A 113 -11.49 -13.89 26.60
CA LEU A 113 -12.31 -14.87 25.91
C LEU A 113 -13.80 -14.62 26.20
N VAL A 114 -14.64 -15.05 25.26
CA VAL A 114 -16.08 -15.13 25.43
C VAL A 114 -16.49 -16.58 25.34
N GLN A 115 -17.28 -17.05 26.30
CA GLN A 115 -17.86 -18.39 26.37
C GLN A 115 -19.31 -18.31 26.81
N ASN A 116 -20.22 -18.96 26.09
CA ASN A 116 -21.65 -18.98 26.38
C ASN A 116 -22.25 -17.57 26.56
N ASN A 117 -21.90 -16.65 25.66
CA ASN A 117 -22.29 -15.25 25.70
C ASN A 117 -21.85 -14.51 26.99
N ALA A 118 -20.81 -14.96 27.64
CA ALA A 118 -20.26 -14.32 28.83
C ALA A 118 -18.73 -14.17 28.72
N ILE A 119 -18.23 -13.06 29.27
CA ILE A 119 -16.80 -12.80 29.36
C ILE A 119 -16.15 -13.72 30.37
N ASP A 120 -15.15 -14.48 29.96
CA ASP A 120 -14.26 -15.18 30.89
C ASP A 120 -13.22 -14.20 31.43
N ILE A 121 -13.53 -13.60 32.60
CA ILE A 121 -12.71 -12.58 33.25
C ILE A 121 -11.32 -13.13 33.65
N ASN A 122 -11.18 -14.46 33.80
CA ASN A 122 -9.94 -15.11 34.20
C ASN A 122 -9.06 -15.50 32.98
N SER A 123 -9.56 -15.40 31.75
CA SER A 123 -8.85 -15.80 30.55
C SER A 123 -7.67 -14.88 30.16
N ALA A 124 -7.65 -13.67 30.69
CA ALA A 124 -6.54 -12.73 30.43
C ALA A 124 -5.42 -12.91 31.47
N ARG A 125 -4.25 -12.42 31.15
CA ARG A 125 -3.03 -12.55 31.95
C ARG A 125 -3.12 -11.87 33.33
N ALA A 126 -2.17 -12.20 34.19
CA ALA A 126 -2.10 -11.68 35.56
C ALA A 126 -2.01 -10.13 35.61
N GLU A 127 -1.35 -9.50 34.66
CA GLU A 127 -1.16 -8.04 34.56
C GLU A 127 -2.50 -7.27 34.32
N ALA A 128 -3.54 -7.96 33.96
CA ALA A 128 -4.89 -7.39 33.73
C ALA A 128 -5.70 -7.09 35.00
N THR A 129 -5.08 -7.09 36.18
CA THR A 129 -5.81 -7.01 37.50
C THR A 129 -6.75 -5.81 37.58
N ALA A 130 -6.32 -4.61 37.16
CA ALA A 130 -7.18 -3.42 37.22
C ALA A 130 -8.42 -3.57 36.32
N TRP A 131 -8.25 -4.11 35.10
CA TRP A 131 -9.34 -4.35 34.18
C TRP A 131 -10.28 -5.47 34.65
N ARG A 132 -9.76 -6.53 35.29
CA ARG A 132 -10.60 -7.55 35.91
C ARG A 132 -11.54 -6.97 36.97
N GLN A 133 -11.05 -6.05 37.80
CA GLN A 133 -11.89 -5.40 38.79
C GLN A 133 -13.02 -4.58 38.15
N ILE A 134 -12.70 -3.81 37.09
CA ILE A 134 -13.70 -3.06 36.32
C ILE A 134 -14.72 -4.02 35.69
N LEU A 135 -14.25 -5.09 35.06
CA LEU A 135 -15.10 -6.07 34.38
C LEU A 135 -15.94 -6.89 35.38
N THR A 136 -15.44 -7.22 36.57
CA THR A 136 -16.21 -7.92 37.59
C THR A 136 -17.50 -7.15 37.93
N THR A 137 -17.43 -5.82 37.98
CA THR A 137 -18.60 -4.98 38.25
C THR A 137 -19.49 -4.84 37.03
N ASN A 138 -18.91 -4.71 35.82
CA ASN A 138 -19.64 -4.27 34.63
C ASN A 138 -19.91 -5.39 33.59
N ALA A 139 -19.37 -6.62 33.81
CA ALA A 139 -19.59 -7.75 32.90
C ALA A 139 -21.08 -8.05 32.64
N PRO A 140 -22.01 -7.93 33.59
CA PRO A 140 -23.43 -8.16 33.32
C PRO A 140 -24.01 -7.23 32.25
N LEU A 141 -23.50 -6.01 32.10
CA LEU A 141 -23.92 -5.05 31.09
C LEU A 141 -23.40 -5.49 29.71
N LEU A 142 -22.11 -5.87 29.62
CA LEU A 142 -21.52 -6.35 28.39
C LEU A 142 -22.05 -7.70 27.93
N ASN A 143 -22.26 -8.64 28.85
CA ASN A 143 -22.74 -9.98 28.51
C ASN A 143 -24.10 -9.96 27.82
N ARG A 144 -24.94 -8.95 28.11
CA ARG A 144 -26.22 -8.75 27.39
C ARG A 144 -26.04 -8.49 25.90
N SER A 145 -24.93 -7.88 25.54
CA SER A 145 -24.63 -7.51 24.14
C SER A 145 -24.07 -8.67 23.31
N MET A 146 -23.48 -9.68 23.95
CA MET A 146 -22.70 -10.74 23.26
C MET A 146 -23.52 -11.50 22.21
N ALA A 147 -24.78 -11.85 22.53
CA ALA A 147 -25.66 -12.59 21.62
C ALA A 147 -26.09 -11.77 20.38
N SER A 148 -25.84 -10.47 20.37
CA SER A 148 -26.22 -9.56 19.29
C SER A 148 -25.04 -9.11 18.44
N ILE A 149 -23.82 -9.63 18.70
CA ILE A 149 -22.60 -9.34 17.95
C ILE A 149 -22.15 -10.63 17.25
N GLY A 150 -22.04 -10.60 15.93
CA GLY A 150 -21.73 -11.78 15.10
C GLY A 150 -20.56 -11.55 14.18
N ARG A 151 -19.96 -12.64 13.71
CA ARG A 151 -18.92 -12.68 12.71
C ARG A 151 -19.55 -12.61 11.31
N VAL A 152 -19.00 -11.81 10.42
CA VAL A 152 -19.45 -11.73 9.02
C VAL A 152 -18.74 -12.83 8.24
N ASP A 153 -19.41 -13.97 8.10
CA ASP A 153 -18.94 -15.13 7.37
C ASP A 153 -19.32 -14.99 5.88
N VAL A 154 -18.46 -15.44 5.01
CA VAL A 154 -18.67 -15.39 3.56
C VAL A 154 -18.38 -16.75 2.92
N SER A 155 -19.13 -17.09 1.88
CA SER A 155 -18.96 -18.30 1.10
C SER A 155 -18.67 -17.96 -0.36
N ASN A 156 -17.98 -18.84 -1.08
CA ASN A 156 -17.51 -18.59 -2.45
C ASN A 156 -16.56 -17.38 -2.53
N PHE A 157 -15.73 -17.19 -1.49
CA PHE A 157 -14.77 -16.10 -1.33
C PHE A 157 -13.47 -16.63 -0.71
N ASP A 158 -12.33 -15.89 -0.87
CA ASP A 158 -11.00 -16.34 -0.42
C ASP A 158 -10.90 -16.55 1.09
N ASN A 159 -11.56 -15.69 1.86
CA ASN A 159 -11.57 -15.76 3.32
C ASN A 159 -12.89 -16.35 3.81
N PRO A 160 -12.90 -17.20 4.84
CA PRO A 160 -14.13 -17.74 5.39
C PRO A 160 -14.96 -16.69 6.14
N PHE A 161 -14.35 -15.60 6.62
CA PHE A 161 -15.02 -14.45 7.21
C PHE A 161 -14.24 -13.15 6.94
N VAL A 162 -14.91 -12.01 7.05
CA VAL A 162 -14.37 -10.72 6.61
C VAL A 162 -14.53 -9.57 7.63
N GLY A 163 -15.18 -9.80 8.75
CA GLY A 163 -15.37 -8.74 9.74
C GLY A 163 -16.35 -9.12 10.86
N THR A 164 -16.81 -8.08 11.56
CA THR A 164 -17.78 -8.12 12.66
C THR A 164 -19.01 -7.30 12.27
N ALA A 165 -20.20 -7.75 12.70
CA ALA A 165 -21.44 -6.99 12.58
C ALA A 165 -22.26 -7.13 13.87
N TRP A 166 -23.19 -6.20 14.12
CA TRP A 166 -24.04 -6.28 15.30
C TRP A 166 -25.44 -5.72 15.04
N VAL A 167 -26.40 -6.18 15.83
CA VAL A 167 -27.81 -5.83 15.68
C VAL A 167 -28.06 -4.40 16.14
N ILE A 168 -28.40 -3.53 15.18
CA ILE A 168 -28.66 -2.10 15.42
C ILE A 168 -30.15 -1.76 15.39
N ASP A 169 -30.96 -2.57 14.68
CA ASP A 169 -32.42 -2.47 14.62
C ASP A 169 -33.04 -3.85 14.32
N ASP A 170 -34.35 -3.95 14.25
CA ASP A 170 -35.08 -5.23 14.06
C ASP A 170 -34.69 -5.91 12.74
N GLY A 171 -33.90 -6.99 12.85
CA GLY A 171 -33.35 -7.72 11.73
C GLY A 171 -32.40 -6.89 10.85
N LEU A 172 -31.85 -5.80 11.37
CA LEU A 172 -30.86 -4.95 10.70
C LEU A 172 -29.56 -4.99 11.48
N VAL A 173 -28.47 -5.31 10.82
CA VAL A 173 -27.13 -5.25 11.39
C VAL A 173 -26.31 -4.16 10.72
N VAL A 174 -25.32 -3.65 11.45
CA VAL A 174 -24.34 -2.68 10.98
C VAL A 174 -22.95 -3.30 10.95
N THR A 175 -22.19 -2.99 9.93
CA THR A 175 -20.77 -3.28 9.78
C THR A 175 -20.09 -2.10 9.07
N ASN A 176 -18.82 -2.24 8.67
CA ASN A 176 -18.15 -1.22 7.88
C ASN A 176 -18.47 -1.32 6.38
N ARG A 177 -18.36 -0.19 5.67
CA ARG A 177 -18.42 -0.12 4.21
C ARG A 177 -17.40 -1.04 3.55
N HIS A 178 -16.11 -0.98 3.99
CA HIS A 178 -15.06 -1.79 3.42
C HIS A 178 -15.30 -3.30 3.61
N VAL A 179 -15.91 -3.73 4.72
CA VAL A 179 -16.34 -5.11 4.94
C VAL A 179 -17.44 -5.51 3.96
N ALA A 180 -18.48 -4.67 3.81
CA ALA A 180 -19.58 -4.93 2.89
C ALA A 180 -19.11 -4.93 1.43
N ASN A 181 -18.19 -4.06 1.06
CA ASN A 181 -17.63 -3.98 -0.29
C ASN A 181 -16.85 -5.24 -0.72
N LEU A 182 -16.49 -6.14 0.17
CA LEU A 182 -15.87 -7.41 -0.21
C LEU A 182 -16.86 -8.33 -0.92
N PHE A 183 -18.13 -8.35 -0.51
CA PHE A 183 -19.16 -9.24 -1.05
C PHE A 183 -20.32 -8.52 -1.75
N ALA A 184 -20.38 -7.19 -1.73
CA ALA A 184 -21.44 -6.39 -2.32
C ALA A 184 -20.91 -5.33 -3.28
N GLU A 185 -21.76 -4.96 -4.26
CA GLU A 185 -21.48 -3.89 -5.23
C GLU A 185 -22.75 -3.12 -5.56
N THR A 186 -22.58 -1.90 -6.07
CA THR A 186 -23.71 -1.07 -6.52
C THR A 186 -24.36 -1.67 -7.76
N CYS A 187 -25.70 -1.77 -7.75
CA CYS A 187 -26.48 -2.20 -8.90
C CYS A 187 -27.70 -1.28 -9.08
N GLY A 188 -27.68 -0.43 -10.10
CA GLY A 188 -28.70 0.59 -10.30
C GLY A 188 -28.80 1.54 -9.11
N ALA A 189 -29.99 1.67 -8.50
CA ALA A 189 -30.21 2.49 -7.31
C ALA A 189 -30.02 1.72 -5.98
N GLY A 190 -29.57 0.48 -6.02
CA GLY A 190 -29.41 -0.40 -4.86
C GLY A 190 -28.07 -1.15 -4.87
N PHE A 191 -28.04 -2.28 -4.16
CA PHE A 191 -26.85 -3.12 -4.04
C PHE A 191 -27.19 -4.56 -4.38
N THR A 192 -26.20 -5.30 -4.92
CA THR A 192 -26.25 -6.73 -5.19
C THR A 192 -25.03 -7.43 -4.60
N PHE A 193 -25.11 -8.76 -4.47
CA PHE A 193 -23.95 -9.55 -4.10
C PHE A 193 -23.02 -9.74 -5.30
N LYS A 194 -21.74 -9.58 -5.11
CA LYS A 194 -20.71 -9.84 -6.12
C LYS A 194 -20.66 -11.31 -6.50
N LEU A 195 -20.24 -11.60 -7.72
CA LEU A 195 -19.96 -12.99 -8.13
C LEU A 195 -18.67 -13.47 -7.46
N GLY A 196 -18.70 -14.69 -6.96
CA GLY A 196 -17.57 -15.33 -6.31
C GLY A 196 -16.56 -15.94 -7.31
N PHE A 197 -15.73 -16.85 -6.82
CA PHE A 197 -14.63 -17.45 -7.60
C PHE A 197 -15.03 -18.08 -8.93
N ASP A 198 -16.19 -18.67 -8.99
CA ASP A 198 -16.69 -19.34 -10.19
C ASP A 198 -17.25 -18.38 -11.23
N ALA A 199 -17.29 -17.08 -10.93
CA ALA A 199 -17.87 -16.00 -11.73
C ALA A 199 -19.34 -16.28 -12.16
N ARG A 200 -20.03 -17.17 -11.45
CA ARG A 200 -21.42 -17.60 -11.75
C ARG A 200 -22.31 -17.52 -10.53
N THR A 201 -21.79 -17.91 -9.38
CA THR A 201 -22.54 -17.94 -8.12
C THR A 201 -22.18 -16.71 -7.28
N PRO A 202 -23.17 -15.99 -6.75
CA PRO A 202 -22.91 -14.87 -5.85
C PRO A 202 -22.12 -15.30 -4.60
N ILE A 203 -21.33 -14.37 -4.06
CA ILE A 203 -20.72 -14.52 -2.74
C ILE A 203 -21.87 -14.55 -1.72
N GLY A 204 -21.94 -15.64 -0.92
CA GLY A 204 -22.87 -15.71 0.19
C GLY A 204 -22.34 -14.92 1.38
N ALA A 205 -23.19 -14.24 2.13
CA ALA A 205 -22.83 -13.58 3.39
C ALA A 205 -23.81 -14.00 4.47
N ASP A 206 -23.27 -14.38 5.62
CA ASP A 206 -24.00 -14.82 6.81
C ASP A 206 -23.43 -14.12 8.05
N ILE A 207 -24.24 -13.86 9.08
CA ILE A 207 -23.76 -13.36 10.36
C ILE A 207 -23.84 -14.49 11.37
N ASP A 208 -22.68 -15.02 11.80
CA ASP A 208 -22.61 -16.07 12.82
C ASP A 208 -22.47 -15.47 14.21
N PHE A 209 -23.47 -15.61 15.02
CA PHE A 209 -23.56 -15.03 16.35
C PHE A 209 -22.91 -15.89 17.46
N LEU A 210 -22.45 -17.11 17.15
CA LEU A 210 -22.01 -18.07 18.17
C LEU A 210 -20.54 -18.53 18.04
N GLN A 211 -19.74 -17.93 17.21
CA GLN A 211 -18.31 -18.27 17.08
C GLN A 211 -17.52 -17.89 18.36
N GLU A 212 -17.60 -18.73 19.39
CA GLU A 212 -17.00 -18.53 20.72
C GLU A 212 -15.93 -19.59 21.04
N PHE A 213 -15.04 -19.26 21.97
CA PHE A 213 -14.00 -20.20 22.42
C PHE A 213 -14.60 -21.42 23.13
N GLY A 214 -14.08 -22.61 22.79
CA GLY A 214 -14.57 -23.87 23.38
C GLY A 214 -15.94 -24.31 22.88
N ASN A 215 -16.57 -23.55 21.97
CA ASN A 215 -17.87 -23.90 21.39
C ASN A 215 -17.71 -24.24 19.91
N ALA A 216 -18.09 -25.48 19.55
CA ALA A 216 -18.09 -25.96 18.16
C ALA A 216 -19.40 -25.65 17.42
N ALA A 217 -20.44 -25.19 18.13
CA ALA A 217 -21.71 -24.81 17.50
C ALA A 217 -21.56 -23.52 16.70
N SER A 218 -22.39 -23.39 15.67
CA SER A 218 -22.48 -22.24 14.77
C SER A 218 -23.94 -21.81 14.68
N GLU A 219 -24.19 -20.51 14.63
CA GLU A 219 -25.55 -19.95 14.52
C GLU A 219 -25.57 -18.88 13.43
N PRO A 220 -25.36 -19.28 12.14
CA PRO A 220 -25.35 -18.36 11.02
C PRO A 220 -26.78 -17.89 10.67
N VAL A 221 -26.91 -16.60 10.44
CA VAL A 221 -28.12 -15.98 9.91
C VAL A 221 -27.78 -15.33 8.56
N ALA A 222 -28.44 -15.77 7.51
CA ALA A 222 -28.16 -15.27 6.17
C ALA A 222 -28.44 -13.75 6.05
N VAL A 223 -27.57 -13.07 5.34
CA VAL A 223 -27.82 -11.70 4.89
C VAL A 223 -28.77 -11.78 3.70
N GLU A 224 -30.03 -11.36 3.91
CA GLU A 224 -31.06 -11.36 2.89
C GLU A 224 -30.71 -10.33 1.79
N ARG A 225 -30.30 -9.14 2.19
CA ARG A 225 -29.93 -8.06 1.27
C ARG A 225 -29.00 -7.02 1.92
N VAL A 226 -28.24 -6.35 1.09
CA VAL A 226 -27.49 -5.15 1.45
C VAL A 226 -28.43 -3.95 1.36
N VAL A 227 -28.71 -3.30 2.48
CA VAL A 227 -29.67 -2.18 2.54
C VAL A 227 -29.00 -0.89 2.06
N TRP A 228 -27.81 -0.63 2.54
CA TRP A 228 -27.07 0.56 2.20
C TRP A 228 -25.59 0.40 2.56
N VAL A 229 -24.74 0.86 1.66
CA VAL A 229 -23.31 1.01 1.86
C VAL A 229 -23.02 2.50 1.70
N ALA A 230 -22.36 3.09 2.69
CA ALA A 230 -22.01 4.49 2.65
C ALA A 230 -21.07 4.78 1.46
N PRO A 231 -21.32 5.85 0.67
CA PRO A 231 -20.34 6.31 -0.30
C PRO A 231 -19.06 6.80 0.41
N GLU A 232 -17.95 6.92 -0.32
CA GLU A 232 -16.63 7.20 0.24
C GLU A 232 -16.52 8.52 1.02
N ASN A 233 -17.33 9.50 0.64
CA ASN A 233 -17.42 10.80 1.33
C ASN A 233 -18.23 10.77 2.64
N LEU A 234 -18.76 9.63 3.04
CA LEU A 234 -19.46 9.42 4.30
C LEU A 234 -18.67 8.45 5.18
N PRO A 235 -18.99 8.37 6.49
CA PRO A 235 -18.35 7.45 7.40
C PRO A 235 -18.35 6.00 6.88
N ASP A 236 -17.38 5.21 7.31
CA ASP A 236 -17.21 3.82 6.91
C ASP A 236 -18.25 2.90 7.55
N VAL A 237 -19.48 2.90 6.99
CA VAL A 237 -20.66 2.24 7.53
C VAL A 237 -21.42 1.52 6.43
N ALA A 238 -21.94 0.32 6.73
CA ALA A 238 -22.89 -0.41 5.90
C ALA A 238 -23.99 -1.05 6.76
N PHE A 239 -25.19 -1.20 6.19
CA PHE A 239 -26.32 -1.84 6.83
C PHE A 239 -26.80 -3.03 6.00
N LEU A 240 -26.96 -4.16 6.68
CA LEU A 240 -27.35 -5.43 6.09
C LEU A 240 -28.65 -5.91 6.73
N LYS A 241 -29.59 -6.36 5.89
CA LYS A 241 -30.86 -6.96 6.37
C LYS A 241 -30.66 -8.45 6.52
N LEU A 242 -30.96 -8.97 7.68
CA LEU A 242 -30.95 -10.42 7.97
C LEU A 242 -32.24 -11.09 7.49
N ALA A 243 -32.10 -12.32 7.03
CA ALA A 243 -33.23 -13.19 6.75
C ALA A 243 -34.01 -13.46 8.03
N GLN A 244 -35.33 -13.45 7.93
CA GLN A 244 -36.19 -13.75 9.08
C GLN A 244 -36.25 -15.27 9.33
N ASN A 245 -35.57 -15.71 10.36
CA ASN A 245 -35.61 -17.08 10.87
C ASN A 245 -35.63 -17.05 12.41
N SER A 246 -35.71 -18.24 13.04
CA SER A 246 -35.74 -18.37 14.50
C SER A 246 -34.52 -17.73 15.19
N SER A 247 -33.36 -17.72 14.53
CA SER A 247 -32.12 -17.17 15.06
C SER A 247 -31.98 -15.67 14.89
N SER A 248 -32.73 -15.03 13.96
CA SER A 248 -32.72 -13.57 13.76
C SER A 248 -33.82 -12.87 14.57
N VAL A 249 -34.94 -13.54 14.84
CA VAL A 249 -36.09 -12.97 15.55
C VAL A 249 -35.81 -12.86 17.04
N GLY A 250 -36.01 -11.67 17.60
CA GLY A 250 -35.90 -11.42 19.06
C GLY A 250 -34.48 -11.13 19.55
N ARG A 251 -33.46 -11.00 18.71
CA ARG A 251 -32.14 -10.53 19.16
C ARG A 251 -32.23 -9.08 19.62
N MET A 252 -31.61 -8.82 20.77
CA MET A 252 -31.61 -7.50 21.38
C MET A 252 -30.83 -6.52 20.52
N LYS A 253 -31.43 -5.36 20.23
CA LYS A 253 -30.72 -4.22 19.63
C LYS A 253 -29.71 -3.66 20.63
N LEU A 254 -28.49 -3.38 20.18
CA LEU A 254 -27.54 -2.67 21.03
C LEU A 254 -28.01 -1.22 21.21
N GLN A 255 -27.95 -0.76 22.44
CA GLN A 255 -28.33 0.60 22.81
C GLN A 255 -27.24 1.58 22.37
N LEU A 256 -27.63 2.61 21.63
CA LEU A 256 -26.72 3.66 21.19
C LEU A 256 -26.64 4.76 22.25
N ALA A 257 -25.42 5.17 22.60
CA ALA A 257 -25.24 6.29 23.54
C ALA A 257 -25.96 7.57 23.05
N PRO A 258 -26.68 8.28 23.90
CA PRO A 258 -27.42 9.47 23.48
C PRO A 258 -26.49 10.62 23.09
N ASP A 259 -25.39 10.80 23.82
CA ASP A 259 -24.48 11.95 23.74
C ASP A 259 -23.09 11.53 23.26
N THR A 260 -22.31 12.53 22.84
CA THR A 260 -20.90 12.35 22.51
C THR A 260 -20.13 11.92 23.77
N PRO A 261 -19.37 10.82 23.76
CA PRO A 261 -18.62 10.35 24.92
C PRO A 261 -17.49 11.32 25.26
N ARG A 262 -16.98 11.24 26.49
CA ARG A 262 -15.79 11.99 26.91
C ARG A 262 -14.51 11.20 26.69
N ALA A 263 -13.39 11.88 26.49
CA ALA A 263 -12.08 11.24 26.48
C ALA A 263 -11.79 10.53 27.82
N LYS A 264 -10.97 9.50 27.79
CA LYS A 264 -10.61 8.62 28.90
C LYS A 264 -11.77 7.75 29.43
N LEU A 265 -12.89 7.66 28.70
CA LEU A 265 -13.98 6.75 29.04
C LEU A 265 -13.49 5.30 28.90
N PRO A 266 -13.65 4.44 29.95
CA PRO A 266 -13.36 3.02 29.82
C PRO A 266 -14.35 2.35 28.87
N VAL A 267 -13.81 1.66 27.86
CA VAL A 267 -14.60 1.02 26.79
C VAL A 267 -14.14 -0.39 26.51
N ALA A 268 -15.00 -1.16 25.85
CA ALA A 268 -14.68 -2.47 25.30
C ALA A 268 -15.02 -2.53 23.82
N VAL A 269 -14.14 -3.16 23.03
CA VAL A 269 -14.43 -3.60 21.66
C VAL A 269 -14.76 -5.08 21.72
N VAL A 270 -15.88 -5.47 21.12
CA VAL A 270 -16.31 -6.86 21.02
C VAL A 270 -16.36 -7.27 19.57
N GLY A 271 -15.51 -8.25 19.19
CA GLY A 271 -15.39 -8.66 17.79
C GLY A 271 -14.60 -9.94 17.60
N TYR A 272 -14.18 -10.19 16.37
CA TYR A 272 -13.57 -11.45 15.94
C TYR A 272 -12.18 -11.21 15.35
N PRO A 273 -11.13 -11.14 16.20
CA PRO A 273 -9.77 -10.96 15.70
C PRO A 273 -9.35 -12.14 14.84
N ALA A 274 -8.92 -11.86 13.60
CA ALA A 274 -8.58 -12.87 12.62
C ALA A 274 -7.18 -13.46 12.85
N SER A 275 -7.01 -14.72 12.45
CA SER A 275 -5.71 -15.40 12.34
C SER A 275 -4.98 -14.96 11.08
N GLY A 276 -3.65 -15.09 11.05
CA GLY A 276 -2.83 -14.87 9.86
C GLY A 276 -2.53 -13.41 9.53
N VAL A 277 -2.97 -12.47 10.36
CA VAL A 277 -2.57 -11.06 10.22
C VAL A 277 -1.09 -10.92 10.57
N ARG A 278 -0.31 -10.34 9.67
CA ARG A 278 1.13 -10.13 9.89
C ARG A 278 1.35 -8.85 10.68
N PHE A 279 2.05 -8.99 11.79
CA PHE A 279 2.47 -7.89 12.66
C PHE A 279 3.98 -7.78 12.69
N SER A 280 4.47 -6.60 13.02
CA SER A 280 5.88 -6.37 13.31
C SER A 280 6.37 -7.22 14.49
N ASP A 281 5.53 -7.45 15.49
CA ASP A 281 5.80 -8.32 16.64
C ASP A 281 4.71 -9.41 16.83
N GLN A 282 4.86 -10.52 16.12
CA GLN A 282 3.95 -11.66 16.18
C GLN A 282 3.99 -12.36 17.56
N GLN A 283 5.11 -12.30 18.28
CA GLN A 283 5.22 -12.89 19.61
C GLN A 283 4.37 -12.09 20.61
N LEU A 284 4.40 -10.77 20.51
CA LEU A 284 3.57 -9.89 21.33
C LEU A 284 2.08 -10.11 21.04
N VAL A 285 1.69 -10.22 19.78
CA VAL A 285 0.31 -10.51 19.39
C VAL A 285 -0.15 -11.83 19.96
N ASN A 286 0.63 -12.91 19.79
CA ASN A 286 0.33 -14.21 20.40
C ASN A 286 0.26 -14.13 21.93
N LYS A 287 1.08 -13.28 22.53
CA LYS A 287 1.07 -13.02 23.96
C LYS A 287 -0.21 -12.34 24.42
N ILE A 288 -0.75 -11.38 23.69
CA ILE A 288 -1.97 -10.63 24.03
C ILE A 288 -3.22 -11.46 23.76
N PHE A 289 -3.31 -12.12 22.61
CA PHE A 289 -4.47 -12.89 22.21
C PHE A 289 -4.45 -14.35 22.68
N GLY A 290 -3.34 -14.80 23.29
CA GLY A 290 -3.19 -16.16 23.80
C GLY A 290 -3.25 -17.25 22.72
N GLY A 291 -2.94 -16.90 21.45
CA GLY A 291 -3.03 -17.80 20.29
C GLY A 291 -4.46 -18.18 19.89
N VAL A 292 -5.49 -17.51 20.42
CA VAL A 292 -6.90 -17.77 20.08
C VAL A 292 -7.42 -16.67 19.17
N TYR A 293 -7.70 -17.04 17.93
CA TYR A 293 -8.18 -16.19 16.86
C TYR A 293 -9.50 -16.71 16.28
N ASP A 294 -10.13 -15.94 15.40
CA ASP A 294 -11.33 -16.28 14.66
C ASP A 294 -12.56 -16.58 15.57
N LYS A 295 -12.46 -16.20 16.83
CA LYS A 295 -13.46 -16.36 17.88
C LYS A 295 -13.79 -15.05 18.55
N LYS A 296 -15.00 -14.92 19.09
CA LYS A 296 -15.47 -13.71 19.80
C LYS A 296 -14.55 -13.36 20.96
N ARG A 297 -14.09 -12.12 20.99
CA ARG A 297 -13.19 -11.59 22.03
C ARG A 297 -13.68 -10.24 22.55
N VAL A 298 -13.30 -9.93 23.76
CA VAL A 298 -13.50 -8.62 24.37
C VAL A 298 -12.15 -7.98 24.63
N ALA A 299 -11.85 -6.91 23.90
CA ALA A 299 -10.68 -6.08 24.14
C ALA A 299 -11.07 -4.83 24.92
N VAL A 300 -10.43 -4.55 26.05
CA VAL A 300 -10.74 -3.38 26.87
C VAL A 300 -9.68 -2.30 26.73
N GLY A 301 -10.09 -1.05 26.92
CA GLY A 301 -9.22 0.12 26.80
C GLY A 301 -9.95 1.41 27.16
N ASN A 302 -9.41 2.54 26.74
CA ASN A 302 -10.00 3.86 26.98
C ASN A 302 -10.18 4.59 25.64
N LEU A 303 -11.16 5.49 25.58
CA LEU A 303 -11.19 6.48 24.52
C LEU A 303 -9.98 7.41 24.67
N LEU A 304 -9.23 7.61 23.59
CA LEU A 304 -8.04 8.47 23.54
C LEU A 304 -8.42 9.88 23.08
N GLY A 305 -9.09 9.99 21.96
CA GLY A 305 -9.55 11.24 21.35
C GLY A 305 -11.04 11.20 21.08
N VAL A 306 -11.72 12.33 21.29
CA VAL A 306 -13.14 12.50 21.00
C VAL A 306 -13.31 13.88 20.38
N GLY A 307 -13.62 13.94 19.09
CA GLY A 307 -13.85 15.21 18.39
C GLY A 307 -13.76 15.06 16.88
N GLY A 308 -14.43 15.99 16.18
CA GLY A 308 -14.48 15.95 14.72
C GLY A 308 -15.21 14.74 14.17
N ASP A 309 -14.68 14.19 13.08
CA ASP A 309 -15.31 13.10 12.35
C ASP A 309 -14.90 11.70 12.85
N ASN A 310 -14.08 11.59 13.90
CA ASN A 310 -13.50 10.36 14.38
C ASN A 310 -13.41 10.29 15.91
N ILE A 311 -13.51 9.07 16.44
CA ILE A 311 -13.20 8.74 17.84
C ILE A 311 -12.02 7.76 17.82
N THR A 312 -11.04 7.96 18.72
CA THR A 312 -9.91 7.05 18.86
C THR A 312 -9.91 6.32 20.19
N HIS A 313 -9.42 5.06 20.20
CA HIS A 313 -9.40 4.24 21.40
C HIS A 313 -8.17 3.32 21.48
N SER A 314 -7.86 2.84 22.70
CA SER A 314 -6.70 2.02 23.00
C SER A 314 -6.97 0.51 23.10
N CYS A 315 -8.15 0.02 22.78
CA CYS A 315 -8.44 -1.41 22.84
C CYS A 315 -7.54 -2.19 21.86
N ALA A 316 -7.01 -3.33 22.24
CA ALA A 316 -6.24 -4.17 21.33
C ALA A 316 -7.16 -4.86 20.31
N THR A 317 -6.98 -4.57 19.02
CA THR A 317 -7.76 -5.11 17.90
C THR A 317 -6.87 -5.75 16.85
N LEU A 318 -7.43 -6.60 16.01
CA LEU A 318 -6.81 -7.23 14.86
C LEU A 318 -7.75 -7.17 13.67
N GLY A 319 -7.26 -7.45 12.46
CA GLY A 319 -8.10 -7.69 11.31
C GLY A 319 -9.26 -8.61 11.67
N GLY A 320 -10.45 -8.34 11.12
CA GLY A 320 -11.68 -9.02 11.51
C GLY A 320 -12.45 -8.35 12.68
N ASN A 321 -11.83 -7.40 13.43
CA ASN A 321 -12.57 -6.52 14.34
C ASN A 321 -13.29 -5.37 13.62
N SER A 322 -13.04 -5.13 12.35
CA SER A 322 -13.81 -4.17 11.55
C SER A 322 -15.30 -4.39 11.69
N GLY A 323 -16.03 -3.31 11.98
CA GLY A 323 -17.45 -3.36 12.28
C GLY A 323 -17.80 -3.68 13.72
N SER A 324 -16.84 -3.83 14.61
CA SER A 324 -17.09 -4.08 16.05
C SER A 324 -17.70 -2.86 16.74
N PRO A 325 -18.66 -3.06 17.67
CA PRO A 325 -19.13 -1.99 18.54
C PRO A 325 -18.06 -1.62 19.57
N VAL A 326 -17.88 -0.33 19.79
CA VAL A 326 -17.13 0.23 20.92
C VAL A 326 -18.15 0.55 22.00
N ILE A 327 -18.09 -0.17 23.13
CA ILE A 327 -19.11 -0.16 24.18
C ILE A 327 -18.55 0.52 25.44
N ASP A 328 -19.27 1.49 25.98
CA ASP A 328 -18.99 2.08 27.29
C ASP A 328 -19.16 1.03 28.39
N LEU A 329 -18.12 0.78 29.16
CA LEU A 329 -18.14 -0.21 30.24
C LEU A 329 -19.08 0.17 31.38
N GLY A 330 -19.32 1.45 31.62
CA GLY A 330 -20.17 1.92 32.69
C GLY A 330 -21.68 1.85 32.40
N THR A 331 -22.07 1.97 31.12
CA THR A 331 -23.48 1.99 30.71
C THR A 331 -23.90 0.82 29.85
N GLY A 332 -22.96 0.12 29.22
CA GLY A 332 -23.25 -0.95 28.25
C GLY A 332 -23.73 -0.41 26.89
N GLN A 333 -23.67 0.90 26.67
CA GLN A 333 -24.12 1.55 25.43
C GLN A 333 -22.99 1.64 24.40
N VAL A 334 -23.34 1.53 23.12
CA VAL A 334 -22.39 1.71 22.01
C VAL A 334 -22.09 3.18 21.81
N VAL A 335 -20.82 3.55 21.85
CA VAL A 335 -20.33 4.92 21.68
C VAL A 335 -19.68 5.17 20.32
N ALA A 336 -19.25 4.11 19.60
CA ALA A 336 -18.66 4.22 18.28
C ALA A 336 -18.69 2.85 17.55
N LEU A 337 -18.43 2.86 16.24
CA LEU A 337 -18.24 1.69 15.38
C LEU A 337 -16.77 1.64 14.96
N HIS A 338 -16.02 0.64 15.39
CA HIS A 338 -14.61 0.44 15.05
C HIS A 338 -14.45 0.15 13.55
N TYR A 339 -13.47 0.79 12.90
CA TYR A 339 -13.25 0.56 11.46
C TYR A 339 -11.80 0.45 11.04
N ARG A 340 -10.85 0.96 11.83
CA ARG A 340 -9.42 0.93 11.47
C ARG A 340 -8.53 1.02 12.70
N GLY A 341 -7.33 0.51 12.57
CA GLY A 341 -6.30 0.67 13.57
C GLY A 341 -4.95 1.05 12.97
N ILE A 342 -4.10 1.77 13.75
CA ILE A 342 -2.71 2.09 13.42
C ILE A 342 -1.80 1.36 14.41
N GLU A 343 -0.96 0.43 13.93
CA GLU A 343 -0.15 -0.45 14.77
C GLU A 343 0.62 0.32 15.85
N PHE A 344 0.40 -0.04 17.12
CA PHE A 344 0.98 0.56 18.33
C PHE A 344 0.63 2.04 18.61
N ILE A 345 -0.28 2.66 17.89
CA ILE A 345 -0.64 4.07 18.07
C ILE A 345 -2.06 4.22 18.60
N GLU A 346 -3.08 3.96 17.79
CA GLU A 346 -4.49 4.13 18.16
C GLU A 346 -5.43 3.40 17.20
N ASN A 347 -6.65 3.19 17.64
CA ASN A 347 -7.74 2.64 16.84
C ASN A 347 -8.77 3.72 16.54
N ASP A 348 -9.23 3.73 15.31
CA ASP A 348 -10.22 4.65 14.79
C ASP A 348 -11.63 4.05 14.84
N ALA A 349 -12.63 4.87 15.18
CA ALA A 349 -14.02 4.46 15.20
C ALA A 349 -14.96 5.59 14.75
N VAL A 350 -16.02 5.23 14.03
CA VAL A 350 -17.07 6.16 13.59
C VAL A 350 -17.87 6.63 14.79
N PRO A 351 -17.98 7.94 15.03
CA PRO A 351 -18.75 8.49 16.15
C PRO A 351 -20.24 8.13 16.09
N MET A 352 -20.87 8.02 17.25
CA MET A 352 -22.26 7.57 17.36
C MET A 352 -23.27 8.52 16.70
N ASP A 353 -23.00 9.82 16.70
CA ASP A 353 -23.87 10.80 16.04
C ASP A 353 -23.86 10.63 14.50
N GLN A 354 -22.70 10.30 13.93
CA GLN A 354 -22.58 9.99 12.51
C GLN A 354 -23.29 8.67 12.19
N LEU A 355 -23.09 7.63 13.01
CA LEU A 355 -23.76 6.36 12.84
C LEU A 355 -25.29 6.50 12.89
N LYS A 356 -25.82 7.32 13.82
CA LYS A 356 -27.25 7.62 13.91
C LYS A 356 -27.78 8.29 12.64
N ARG A 357 -27.04 9.23 12.02
CA ARG A 357 -27.40 9.85 10.74
C ARG A 357 -27.45 8.82 9.60
N CYS A 358 -26.45 7.93 9.53
CA CYS A 358 -26.43 6.83 8.57
C CYS A 358 -27.59 5.86 8.78
N LEU A 359 -27.93 5.52 10.02
CA LEU A 359 -29.04 4.64 10.36
C LEU A 359 -30.39 5.25 9.96
N ALA A 360 -30.61 6.55 10.17
CA ALA A 360 -31.83 7.22 9.74
C ALA A 360 -32.01 7.12 8.22
N ARG A 361 -30.92 7.26 7.45
CA ARG A 361 -30.93 7.07 5.99
C ARG A 361 -31.25 5.64 5.58
N ALA A 362 -30.64 4.64 6.23
CA ALA A 362 -30.91 3.22 5.97
C ALA A 362 -32.37 2.85 6.28
N ARG A 363 -32.97 3.38 7.36
CA ARG A 363 -34.39 3.18 7.69
C ARG A 363 -35.32 3.71 6.60
N GLY A 364 -35.04 4.89 6.07
CA GLY A 364 -35.82 5.42 4.94
C GLY A 364 -35.79 4.53 3.69
N LEU A 365 -34.66 3.86 3.46
CA LEU A 365 -34.51 2.90 2.34
C LEU A 365 -35.21 1.56 2.60
N LEU A 366 -35.37 1.16 3.87
CA LEU A 366 -36.13 -0.05 4.22
C LEU A 366 -37.63 0.12 3.96
N GLU A 367 -38.20 1.33 4.12
CA GLU A 367 -39.59 1.64 3.91
C GLU A 367 -39.95 1.74 2.40
N HIS A 368 -38.96 2.03 1.55
CA HIS A 368 -39.11 2.07 0.09
C HIS A 368 -38.63 0.74 -0.52
N THR A 369 -39.52 -0.21 -0.64
CA THR A 369 -39.29 -1.56 -1.13
C THR A 369 -38.79 -1.58 -2.58
N GLY A 370 -37.50 -1.76 -2.78
CA GLY A 370 -36.84 -1.90 -4.08
C GLY A 370 -35.47 -2.62 -3.99
N GLY A 371 -35.22 -3.37 -2.91
CA GLY A 371 -33.97 -4.09 -2.75
C GLY A 371 -33.96 -5.44 -3.44
N PHE A 372 -32.83 -5.79 -4.05
CA PHE A 372 -32.61 -7.09 -4.68
C PHE A 372 -32.55 -8.20 -3.62
N ILE A 373 -33.31 -9.28 -3.86
CA ILE A 373 -33.37 -10.47 -3.02
C ILE A 373 -32.27 -11.45 -3.47
N ARG A 374 -31.64 -12.13 -2.51
CA ARG A 374 -30.69 -13.22 -2.76
C ARG A 374 -31.36 -14.30 -3.62
N PRO A 375 -30.74 -14.78 -4.71
CA PRO A 375 -31.27 -15.93 -5.43
C PRO A 375 -31.23 -17.18 -4.53
N ASP A 376 -32.36 -17.81 -4.35
CA ASP A 376 -32.48 -19.03 -3.54
C ASP A 376 -31.78 -20.20 -4.25
N ASN A 377 -30.78 -20.78 -3.62
CA ASN A 377 -30.06 -21.98 -4.09
C ASN A 377 -30.72 -23.28 -3.59
N SER A 378 -32.03 -23.30 -3.39
CA SER A 378 -32.73 -24.54 -3.13
C SER A 378 -33.14 -25.20 -4.44
N SER A 379 -32.31 -26.12 -4.92
CA SER A 379 -32.67 -27.07 -5.96
C SER A 379 -33.70 -28.07 -5.45
N GLY A 380 -34.96 -27.93 -5.87
CA GLY A 380 -36.03 -28.87 -5.54
C GLY A 380 -37.21 -28.76 -6.50
N GLY A 381 -37.25 -29.64 -7.46
CA GLY A 381 -38.17 -30.05 -8.45
C GLY A 381 -39.60 -29.55 -8.56
N GLY A 382 -39.98 -29.20 -9.81
CA GLY A 382 -41.26 -29.61 -10.43
C GLY A 382 -42.45 -28.67 -10.23
N ASN A 383 -42.85 -27.92 -11.15
CA ASN A 383 -43.93 -28.23 -12.09
C ASN A 383 -44.40 -26.98 -12.90
N SER A 384 -44.78 -27.27 -14.10
CA SER A 384 -45.25 -26.44 -15.18
C SER A 384 -46.46 -25.53 -14.84
N GLY A 385 -46.36 -24.26 -15.24
CA GLY A 385 -47.53 -23.36 -15.31
C GLY A 385 -47.24 -22.19 -16.25
N SER A 386 -47.83 -22.23 -17.45
CA SER A 386 -47.72 -21.17 -18.45
C SER A 386 -48.37 -19.86 -18.00
N GLY A 387 -47.58 -18.82 -17.90
CA GLY A 387 -48.02 -17.45 -17.72
C GLY A 387 -47.16 -16.48 -18.53
N ARG A 388 -47.71 -15.86 -19.55
CA ARG A 388 -47.06 -14.75 -20.27
C ARG A 388 -46.89 -13.58 -19.33
N GLY A 389 -45.71 -13.37 -18.82
CA GLY A 389 -45.29 -12.21 -18.05
C GLY A 389 -44.51 -11.24 -18.92
N GLY A 390 -45.08 -10.09 -19.22
CA GLY A 390 -44.38 -9.01 -19.87
C GLY A 390 -43.38 -8.38 -18.88
N ILE A 391 -42.13 -8.21 -19.32
CA ILE A 391 -41.12 -7.50 -18.56
C ILE A 391 -41.30 -6.00 -18.84
N THR A 392 -41.66 -5.23 -17.80
CA THR A 392 -41.77 -3.76 -17.89
C THR A 392 -40.44 -3.17 -17.42
N PHE A 393 -39.70 -2.53 -18.30
CA PHE A 393 -38.55 -1.72 -17.98
C PHE A 393 -38.98 -0.27 -17.74
N THR A 394 -38.74 0.28 -16.54
CA THR A 394 -38.88 1.70 -16.28
C THR A 394 -37.53 2.37 -16.49
N VAL A 395 -37.41 3.15 -17.57
CA VAL A 395 -36.22 3.98 -17.84
C VAL A 395 -36.49 5.35 -17.19
N PRO A 396 -35.64 5.81 -16.22
CA PRO A 396 -35.78 7.16 -15.69
C PRO A 396 -35.33 8.17 -16.77
N LEU A 397 -36.27 8.89 -17.32
CA LEU A 397 -36.01 9.97 -18.28
C LEU A 397 -35.74 11.25 -17.48
N ARG A 398 -34.56 11.81 -17.58
CA ARG A 398 -34.22 13.13 -17.05
C ARG A 398 -34.56 14.16 -18.12
N ILE A 399 -35.65 14.91 -17.95
CA ILE A 399 -36.01 16.01 -18.82
C ILE A 399 -35.40 17.29 -18.25
N THR A 400 -34.44 17.89 -18.98
CA THR A 400 -33.96 19.24 -18.72
C THR A 400 -34.84 20.19 -19.55
N VAL A 401 -35.60 21.05 -18.90
CA VAL A 401 -36.41 22.11 -19.56
C VAL A 401 -35.56 23.38 -19.52
N GLU A 402 -35.06 23.80 -20.66
CA GLU A 402 -34.54 25.16 -20.85
C GLU A 402 -35.72 26.10 -21.13
N ILE A 403 -35.88 27.09 -20.26
CA ILE A 403 -36.88 28.15 -20.47
C ILE A 403 -36.14 29.38 -20.99
N ASP A 404 -36.17 29.59 -22.28
CA ASP A 404 -35.87 30.90 -22.89
C ASP A 404 -36.98 31.86 -22.56
N GLY A 405 -36.72 32.89 -21.78
CA GLY A 405 -37.69 33.92 -21.44
C GLY A 405 -37.06 35.29 -21.28
N ALA A 406 -36.98 36.02 -22.34
CA ALA A 406 -36.71 37.46 -22.23
C ALA A 406 -37.98 38.17 -21.67
N ALA A 407 -37.79 39.03 -20.65
CA ALA A 407 -38.42 40.36 -20.60
C ALA A 407 -38.15 41.04 -19.24
N SER A 408 -37.57 42.21 -19.33
CA SER A 408 -37.60 43.22 -18.24
C SER A 408 -39.04 43.77 -18.02
N PRO A 409 -39.39 44.35 -16.86
CA PRO A 409 -39.39 45.81 -16.85
C PRO A 409 -38.93 46.50 -15.53
N MET A 410 -38.30 47.64 -15.76
CA MET A 410 -38.20 48.92 -15.06
C MET A 410 -39.08 49.17 -13.84
N PHE A 411 -38.45 49.82 -12.84
CA PHE A 411 -38.83 51.03 -12.05
C PHE A 411 -37.80 51.15 -10.95
N GLY A 412 -37.15 52.21 -10.68
CA GLY A 412 -37.35 53.62 -10.78
C GLY A 412 -36.97 54.28 -9.46
N ALA A 413 -36.07 55.31 -9.55
CA ALA A 413 -35.90 56.46 -8.65
C ALA A 413 -34.89 56.32 -7.47
N ALA A 414 -33.65 56.81 -7.61
CA ALA A 414 -33.07 58.09 -7.19
C ALA A 414 -32.97 58.34 -5.68
N SER A 415 -31.73 58.49 -5.17
CA SER A 415 -31.30 59.68 -4.46
C SER A 415 -29.76 59.68 -4.26
N SER A 416 -29.21 60.83 -4.52
CA SER A 416 -27.83 61.25 -4.51
C SER A 416 -27.24 61.47 -3.11
N VAL A 417 -25.96 61.08 -2.91
CA VAL A 417 -24.97 61.78 -2.06
C VAL A 417 -23.59 61.54 -2.63
N GLY A 418 -22.78 62.61 -2.69
CA GLY A 418 -21.56 62.78 -3.39
C GLY A 418 -20.26 62.11 -2.84
N PRO A 419 -19.13 62.30 -3.46
CA PRO A 419 -18.03 61.31 -3.47
C PRO A 419 -17.00 61.49 -2.37
N THR A 420 -16.48 60.38 -1.86
CA THR A 420 -15.24 60.32 -1.11
C THR A 420 -14.20 59.55 -1.92
N PRO A 421 -12.90 59.84 -1.85
CA PRO A 421 -11.92 59.43 -2.81
C PRO A 421 -11.52 57.94 -2.66
N THR A 422 -11.46 57.26 -3.76
CA THR A 422 -11.08 55.87 -3.97
C THR A 422 -9.58 55.64 -3.74
N PRO A 423 -9.16 54.57 -3.02
CA PRO A 423 -7.81 54.04 -3.18
C PRO A 423 -7.74 53.25 -4.47
N THR A 424 -6.69 53.44 -5.25
CA THR A 424 -6.39 52.71 -6.48
C THR A 424 -6.35 51.19 -6.21
N ALA A 425 -7.37 50.48 -6.69
CA ALA A 425 -7.42 49.02 -6.70
C ALA A 425 -6.50 48.52 -7.82
N GLY A 426 -5.57 47.62 -7.46
CA GLY A 426 -4.91 46.75 -8.42
C GLY A 426 -5.93 45.88 -9.18
N PRO A 427 -5.58 45.29 -10.29
CA PRO A 427 -6.53 44.56 -11.14
C PRO A 427 -7.22 43.43 -10.35
N ALA A 428 -8.54 43.55 -10.23
CA ALA A 428 -9.35 42.50 -9.59
C ALA A 428 -9.26 41.20 -10.40
N SER A 429 -8.79 40.13 -9.76
CA SER A 429 -8.83 38.79 -10.36
C SER A 429 -10.27 38.39 -10.66
N SER A 430 -10.59 38.04 -11.91
CA SER A 430 -11.92 37.58 -12.27
C SER A 430 -12.06 36.09 -11.98
N ASN A 431 -12.89 35.73 -11.02
CA ASN A 431 -13.28 34.34 -10.73
C ASN A 431 -14.35 33.84 -11.71
N ALA A 432 -14.57 34.53 -12.82
CA ALA A 432 -15.58 34.18 -13.79
C ALA A 432 -15.08 33.10 -14.78
N ALA A 433 -15.96 32.18 -15.15
CA ALA A 433 -15.72 31.22 -16.20
C ALA A 433 -15.51 31.91 -17.54
N PRO A 434 -14.62 31.40 -18.41
CA PRO A 434 -14.49 31.90 -19.76
C PRO A 434 -15.79 31.65 -20.56
N PRO A 435 -16.09 32.42 -21.61
CA PRO A 435 -17.24 32.16 -22.48
C PRO A 435 -17.23 30.74 -23.03
N ALA A 436 -18.38 30.11 -23.11
CA ALA A 436 -18.54 28.77 -23.69
C ALA A 436 -17.93 28.69 -25.10
N GLY A 437 -17.11 27.67 -25.37
CA GLY A 437 -16.40 27.50 -26.65
C GLY A 437 -15.06 28.23 -26.75
N SER A 438 -14.56 28.86 -25.70
CA SER A 438 -13.20 29.38 -25.67
C SER A 438 -12.19 28.27 -25.83
N PRO A 439 -11.09 28.46 -26.60
CA PRO A 439 -10.02 27.46 -26.70
C PRO A 439 -9.37 27.25 -25.33
N PRO A 440 -8.76 26.07 -25.09
CA PRO A 440 -8.00 25.80 -23.86
C PRO A 440 -6.98 26.91 -23.59
N PRO A 441 -6.77 27.30 -22.32
CA PRO A 441 -5.84 28.37 -21.98
C PRO A 441 -4.41 28.02 -22.39
N ALA A 442 -3.72 28.97 -23.01
CA ALA A 442 -2.31 28.80 -23.33
C ALA A 442 -1.45 28.69 -22.04
N ARG A 443 -0.28 28.12 -22.16
CA ARG A 443 0.65 27.90 -21.05
C ARG A 443 0.96 29.19 -20.29
N GLU A 444 1.22 30.29 -21.02
CA GLU A 444 1.54 31.61 -20.45
C GLU A 444 0.37 32.16 -19.62
N LYS A 445 -0.87 31.99 -20.08
CA LYS A 445 -2.07 32.38 -19.35
C LYS A 445 -2.21 31.56 -18.07
N THR A 446 -1.96 30.25 -18.15
CA THR A 446 -1.99 29.37 -16.97
C THR A 446 -0.92 29.78 -15.95
N LEU A 447 0.29 30.07 -16.38
CA LEU A 447 1.37 30.54 -15.49
C LEU A 447 1.05 31.89 -14.84
N ALA A 448 0.39 32.81 -15.57
CA ALA A 448 -0.09 34.08 -14.99
C ALA A 448 -1.15 33.83 -13.90
N ALA A 449 -2.13 32.99 -14.20
CA ALA A 449 -3.19 32.61 -13.24
C ALA A 449 -2.63 31.90 -12.00
N VAL A 450 -1.58 31.08 -12.14
CA VAL A 450 -0.87 30.45 -11.00
C VAL A 450 -0.23 31.50 -10.10
N ARG A 451 0.39 32.57 -10.66
CA ARG A 451 0.94 33.67 -9.84
C ARG A 451 -0.16 34.37 -9.04
N THR A 452 -1.28 34.69 -9.68
CA THR A 452 -2.47 35.26 -9.00
C THR A 452 -3.00 34.32 -7.92
N ALA A 453 -3.10 33.03 -8.22
CA ALA A 453 -3.58 32.01 -7.29
C ALA A 453 -2.66 31.90 -6.05
N ARG A 454 -1.35 31.91 -6.24
CA ARG A 454 -0.38 31.88 -5.13
C ARG A 454 -0.54 33.07 -4.19
N ALA A 455 -0.74 34.27 -4.75
CA ALA A 455 -1.00 35.47 -3.94
C ALA A 455 -2.35 35.39 -3.22
N LEU A 456 -3.41 34.92 -3.90
CA LEU A 456 -4.74 34.80 -3.35
C LEU A 456 -4.85 33.77 -2.22
N LEU A 457 -4.11 32.66 -2.35
CA LEU A 457 -4.19 31.52 -1.45
C LEU A 457 -3.04 31.44 -0.43
N ALA A 458 -2.19 32.47 -0.36
CA ALA A 458 -0.98 32.50 0.49
C ALA A 458 -1.24 32.24 1.98
N ASN A 459 -2.43 32.61 2.47
CA ASN A 459 -2.81 32.50 3.88
C ASN A 459 -3.74 31.29 4.15
N ARG A 460 -3.88 30.37 3.18
CA ARG A 460 -4.71 29.17 3.32
C ARG A 460 -3.87 28.02 3.87
N GLU A 461 -4.10 27.62 5.10
CA GLU A 461 -3.36 26.53 5.77
C GLU A 461 -3.62 25.14 5.17
N ASP A 462 -4.76 24.98 4.49
CA ASP A 462 -5.15 23.75 3.81
C ASP A 462 -4.48 23.59 2.44
N VAL A 463 -3.93 24.67 1.85
CA VAL A 463 -3.25 24.66 0.56
C VAL A 463 -1.75 24.43 0.75
N VAL A 464 -1.23 23.35 0.15
CA VAL A 464 0.19 22.96 0.22
C VAL A 464 0.99 23.60 -0.92
N ALA A 465 0.44 23.51 -2.15
CA ALA A 465 1.11 24.04 -3.34
C ALA A 465 0.09 24.55 -4.37
N VAL A 466 0.54 25.49 -5.20
CA VAL A 466 -0.22 25.97 -6.36
C VAL A 466 0.71 25.94 -7.58
N LYS A 467 0.35 25.17 -8.59
CA LYS A 467 1.21 24.90 -9.76
C LYS A 467 0.42 24.85 -11.08
N PRO A 468 1.07 25.05 -12.22
CA PRO A 468 0.43 24.79 -13.51
C PRO A 468 0.30 23.28 -13.73
N GLY A 469 -0.72 22.86 -14.45
CA GLY A 469 -0.91 21.46 -14.83
C GLY A 469 -2.10 21.31 -15.75
N TYR A 470 -2.69 20.12 -15.72
CA TYR A 470 -3.88 19.79 -16.49
C TYR A 470 -5.04 19.46 -15.58
N ARG A 471 -6.25 19.67 -16.08
CA ARG A 471 -7.45 19.19 -15.44
C ARG A 471 -7.52 17.67 -15.55
N PHE A 472 -7.92 17.02 -14.48
CA PHE A 472 -8.33 15.63 -14.50
C PHE A 472 -9.85 15.55 -14.33
N GLU A 473 -10.48 14.65 -15.06
CA GLU A 473 -11.92 14.43 -15.01
C GLU A 473 -12.18 12.93 -14.91
N ASN A 474 -12.84 12.50 -13.84
CA ASN A 474 -13.02 11.08 -13.51
C ASN A 474 -11.68 10.31 -13.48
N GLY A 475 -10.62 10.95 -12.95
CA GLY A 475 -9.28 10.41 -12.86
C GLY A 475 -8.48 10.45 -14.17
N GLU A 476 -9.05 10.82 -15.31
CA GLU A 476 -8.36 10.89 -16.59
C GLU A 476 -7.87 12.32 -16.90
N ILE A 477 -6.65 12.41 -17.44
CA ILE A 477 -6.07 13.70 -17.84
C ILE A 477 -6.77 14.24 -19.09
N THR A 478 -7.16 15.51 -19.04
CA THR A 478 -7.76 16.22 -20.20
C THR A 478 -6.72 17.05 -20.98
N ASP A 479 -7.14 17.70 -22.06
CA ASP A 479 -6.30 18.68 -22.77
C ASP A 479 -6.41 20.08 -22.17
N GLU A 480 -7.30 20.29 -21.20
CA GLU A 480 -7.51 21.58 -20.54
C GLU A 480 -6.40 21.85 -19.53
N ARG A 481 -5.62 22.90 -19.73
CA ARG A 481 -4.66 23.37 -18.72
C ARG A 481 -5.40 24.03 -17.58
N ALA A 482 -4.92 23.80 -16.35
CA ALA A 482 -5.55 24.24 -15.13
C ALA A 482 -4.54 24.82 -14.13
N VAL A 483 -5.04 25.64 -13.22
CA VAL A 483 -4.33 25.99 -11.98
C VAL A 483 -4.56 24.82 -11.01
N VAL A 484 -3.55 24.02 -10.80
CA VAL A 484 -3.61 22.87 -9.88
C VAL A 484 -3.34 23.36 -8.45
N ILE A 485 -4.30 23.15 -7.56
CA ILE A 485 -4.22 23.50 -6.15
C ILE A 485 -4.09 22.20 -5.35
N ALA A 486 -2.90 21.95 -4.82
CA ALA A 486 -2.61 20.81 -3.99
C ALA A 486 -2.99 21.11 -2.53
N VAL A 487 -3.81 20.25 -1.94
CA VAL A 487 -4.29 20.37 -0.56
C VAL A 487 -3.84 19.19 0.29
N LYS A 488 -3.75 19.37 1.61
CA LYS A 488 -3.41 18.27 2.53
C LYS A 488 -4.43 17.14 2.49
N ARG A 489 -5.71 17.50 2.31
CA ARG A 489 -6.82 16.56 2.22
C ARG A 489 -7.92 17.14 1.33
N LYS A 490 -8.38 16.35 0.37
CA LYS A 490 -9.55 16.72 -0.45
C LYS A 490 -10.82 16.54 0.38
N VAL A 491 -11.68 17.55 0.42
CA VAL A 491 -12.93 17.57 1.18
C VAL A 491 -14.04 18.03 0.26
N ASP A 492 -15.22 17.41 0.35
CA ASP A 492 -16.37 17.79 -0.47
C ASP A 492 -16.89 19.19 -0.14
N LEU A 493 -17.41 19.87 -1.16
CA LEU A 493 -17.96 21.22 -1.03
C LEU A 493 -19.00 21.33 0.09
N GLY A 494 -19.92 20.37 0.21
CA GLY A 494 -20.94 20.38 1.26
C GLY A 494 -20.37 20.24 2.68
N ALA A 495 -19.26 19.51 2.83
CA ALA A 495 -18.57 19.40 4.11
C ALA A 495 -17.77 20.67 4.45
N LEU A 496 -17.24 21.41 3.46
CA LEU A 496 -16.60 22.71 3.67
C LEU A 496 -17.62 23.78 4.11
N GLU A 497 -18.76 23.84 3.44
CA GLU A 497 -19.85 24.78 3.79
C GLU A 497 -20.37 24.54 5.22
N SER A 498 -20.53 23.29 5.63
CA SER A 498 -20.96 22.94 6.98
C SER A 498 -19.97 23.35 8.07
N ARG A 499 -18.69 23.58 7.73
CA ARG A 499 -17.61 24.02 8.63
C ARG A 499 -17.34 25.51 8.53
N GLY A 500 -18.09 26.26 7.70
CA GLY A 500 -17.84 27.67 7.45
C GLY A 500 -16.53 27.96 6.72
N VAL A 501 -15.95 26.97 6.04
CA VAL A 501 -14.73 27.13 5.26
C VAL A 501 -15.09 27.61 3.87
N ILE A 502 -14.49 28.70 3.43
CA ILE A 502 -14.70 29.26 2.09
C ILE A 502 -14.13 28.30 1.05
N PRO A 503 -14.94 27.79 0.09
CA PRO A 503 -14.46 26.94 -0.99
C PRO A 503 -13.36 27.59 -1.82
N LEU A 504 -12.49 26.78 -2.41
CA LEU A 504 -11.51 27.27 -3.37
C LEU A 504 -12.22 27.74 -4.65
N PRO A 505 -11.73 28.83 -5.28
CA PRO A 505 -12.36 29.38 -6.48
C PRO A 505 -12.29 28.38 -7.63
N SER A 506 -13.35 28.21 -8.39
CA SER A 506 -13.40 27.32 -9.56
C SER A 506 -12.62 27.85 -10.77
N TYR A 507 -12.35 29.16 -10.81
CA TYR A 507 -11.57 29.83 -11.85
C TYR A 507 -10.72 30.94 -11.23
N ILE A 508 -9.54 31.17 -11.81
CA ILE A 508 -8.66 32.28 -11.49
C ILE A 508 -8.16 32.86 -12.81
N ASP A 509 -8.40 34.17 -13.03
CA ASP A 509 -8.08 34.87 -14.28
C ASP A 509 -8.62 34.15 -15.54
N GLY A 510 -9.79 33.53 -15.43
CA GLY A 510 -10.41 32.79 -16.54
C GLY A 510 -9.70 31.47 -16.86
N VAL A 511 -8.87 30.95 -15.97
CA VAL A 511 -8.29 29.59 -16.03
C VAL A 511 -8.95 28.76 -14.94
N ARG A 512 -9.42 27.56 -15.31
CA ARG A 512 -10.05 26.62 -14.36
C ARG A 512 -9.06 26.18 -13.30
N THR A 513 -9.55 26.04 -12.08
CA THR A 513 -8.79 25.41 -11.00
C THR A 513 -9.08 23.91 -10.96
N ASP A 514 -8.09 23.12 -10.55
CA ASP A 514 -8.23 21.70 -10.29
C ASP A 514 -7.62 21.38 -8.93
N VAL A 515 -8.45 20.88 -7.99
CA VAL A 515 -8.03 20.62 -6.61
C VAL A 515 -7.61 19.16 -6.48
N THR A 516 -6.42 18.92 -5.96
CA THR A 516 -5.86 17.58 -5.79
C THR A 516 -5.24 17.41 -4.41
N VAL A 517 -5.06 16.16 -3.98
CA VAL A 517 -4.24 15.84 -2.81
C VAL A 517 -2.77 16.14 -3.14
N ALA A 518 -2.03 16.65 -2.17
CA ALA A 518 -0.62 16.99 -2.33
C ALA A 518 0.21 15.74 -2.65
N SER A 519 1.12 15.88 -3.62
CA SER A 519 2.13 14.89 -3.96
C SER A 519 3.34 14.97 -3.02
N THR A 520 4.28 14.03 -3.12
CA THR A 520 5.55 14.06 -2.41
C THR A 520 6.33 15.34 -2.70
N SER A 521 6.40 15.75 -3.97
CA SER A 521 7.11 16.98 -4.36
C SER A 521 6.42 18.24 -3.82
N ASP A 522 5.09 18.27 -3.75
CA ASP A 522 4.34 19.38 -3.15
C ASP A 522 4.65 19.51 -1.66
N LEU A 523 4.60 18.41 -0.93
CA LEU A 523 4.85 18.38 0.51
C LEU A 523 6.29 18.76 0.86
N MET A 524 7.25 18.44 0.00
CA MET A 524 8.65 18.82 0.17
C MET A 524 8.95 20.25 -0.28
N GLY A 525 7.97 20.97 -0.82
CA GLY A 525 8.17 22.31 -1.37
C GLY A 525 9.09 22.34 -2.60
N LEU A 526 9.22 21.20 -3.30
CA LEU A 526 10.00 21.04 -4.53
C LEU A 526 9.23 21.54 -5.76
N SER A 527 8.33 22.51 -5.58
CA SER A 527 7.52 23.03 -6.66
C SER A 527 8.37 23.79 -7.66
N VAL A 528 8.33 23.29 -8.87
CA VAL A 528 8.53 23.91 -10.17
C VAL A 528 9.51 25.10 -10.24
N GLY A 529 10.70 24.85 -10.71
CA GLY A 529 11.42 25.79 -11.57
C GLY A 529 12.72 26.38 -11.06
N ASP A 530 13.11 26.23 -9.79
CA ASP A 530 14.26 26.96 -9.24
C ASP A 530 15.39 26.08 -8.66
N GLU A 531 15.30 24.76 -8.74
CA GLU A 531 16.42 23.91 -8.32
C GLU A 531 17.34 23.62 -9.50
N ALA A 532 18.60 24.05 -9.35
CA ALA A 532 19.68 23.55 -10.22
C ALA A 532 19.70 22.02 -10.11
N PRO A 533 19.85 21.29 -11.24
CA PRO A 533 19.96 19.85 -11.20
C PRO A 533 21.08 19.43 -10.25
N PRO A 534 20.94 18.32 -9.51
CA PRO A 534 22.01 17.83 -8.65
C PRO A 534 23.28 17.67 -9.48
N SER A 535 24.39 18.23 -9.00
CA SER A 535 25.69 18.04 -9.65
C SER A 535 26.15 16.62 -9.37
N TRP A 536 26.08 15.77 -10.39
CA TRP A 536 26.58 14.41 -10.33
C TRP A 536 28.08 14.38 -10.61
N HIS A 537 28.88 13.77 -9.72
CA HIS A 537 30.33 13.69 -9.82
C HIS A 537 30.78 12.27 -9.49
N THR A 538 30.67 11.34 -10.42
CA THR A 538 31.15 9.99 -10.21
C THR A 538 32.70 9.92 -10.14
N SER A 539 33.21 9.26 -9.12
CA SER A 539 34.62 8.91 -9.04
C SER A 539 34.95 7.59 -9.76
N TYR A 540 33.93 6.87 -10.22
CA TYR A 540 34.06 5.63 -10.98
C TYR A 540 34.83 5.84 -12.28
N LYS A 541 35.74 4.91 -12.58
CA LYS A 541 36.50 4.86 -13.82
C LYS A 541 36.18 3.60 -14.59
N PRO A 542 35.63 3.70 -15.83
CA PRO A 542 35.40 2.55 -16.67
C PRO A 542 36.63 1.65 -16.85
N ARG A 543 36.38 0.39 -17.11
CA ARG A 543 37.45 -0.64 -17.28
C ARG A 543 37.64 -1.02 -18.74
N PRO A 544 38.60 -0.44 -19.46
CA PRO A 544 38.90 -0.80 -20.84
C PRO A 544 39.43 -2.24 -21.00
N ASP A 545 39.98 -2.83 -19.93
CA ASP A 545 40.43 -4.21 -19.89
C ASP A 545 39.29 -5.23 -19.68
N LEU A 546 38.08 -4.79 -19.33
CA LEU A 546 36.88 -5.61 -19.19
C LEU A 546 35.77 -5.09 -20.12
N PRO A 547 35.93 -5.19 -21.43
CA PRO A 547 35.01 -4.56 -22.39
C PRO A 547 33.65 -5.24 -22.41
N LEU A 548 32.59 -4.42 -22.33
CA LEU A 548 31.20 -4.86 -22.42
C LEU A 548 30.73 -4.93 -23.87
N THR A 549 31.36 -5.82 -24.66
CA THR A 549 31.07 -5.93 -26.10
C THR A 549 29.94 -6.92 -26.39
N ARG A 550 29.11 -6.60 -27.39
CA ARG A 550 28.09 -7.52 -27.94
C ARG A 550 28.77 -8.76 -28.50
N ARG A 551 28.17 -9.92 -28.23
CA ARG A 551 28.72 -11.21 -28.63
C ARG A 551 27.65 -12.24 -28.95
N LYS A 552 28.00 -13.17 -29.82
CA LYS A 552 27.26 -14.41 -30.03
C LYS A 552 27.85 -15.51 -29.15
N THR A 553 26.98 -16.21 -28.43
CA THR A 553 27.39 -17.31 -27.56
C THR A 553 26.38 -18.44 -27.57
N SER A 554 26.89 -19.67 -27.54
CA SER A 554 26.05 -20.87 -27.42
C SER A 554 25.91 -21.20 -25.94
N THR A 555 24.72 -20.99 -25.41
CA THR A 555 24.49 -21.11 -23.97
C THR A 555 23.11 -21.70 -23.66
N LYS A 556 23.00 -22.32 -22.49
CA LYS A 556 21.72 -22.63 -21.90
C LYS A 556 21.24 -21.42 -21.10
N PHE A 557 19.99 -21.04 -21.31
CA PHE A 557 19.35 -19.94 -20.58
C PHE A 557 17.97 -20.35 -20.05
N THR A 558 17.57 -19.71 -18.96
CA THR A 558 16.23 -19.81 -18.40
C THR A 558 15.67 -18.41 -18.21
N LEU A 559 14.58 -18.10 -18.94
CA LEU A 559 13.81 -16.86 -18.80
C LEU A 559 12.70 -17.12 -17.81
N HIS A 560 12.49 -16.18 -16.90
CA HIS A 560 11.36 -16.27 -15.98
C HIS A 560 10.92 -14.88 -15.52
N THR A 561 9.75 -14.84 -14.89
CA THR A 561 9.16 -13.58 -14.41
C THR A 561 8.68 -13.73 -12.96
N GLY A 562 8.72 -12.65 -12.23
CA GLY A 562 8.13 -12.55 -10.89
C GLY A 562 6.68 -12.04 -10.96
N PRO A 563 5.83 -12.47 -10.03
CA PRO A 563 6.06 -13.51 -9.01
C PRO A 563 5.82 -14.94 -9.49
N ASP A 564 5.63 -15.14 -10.80
CA ASP A 564 5.25 -16.41 -11.43
C ASP A 564 6.22 -17.54 -11.08
N ALA A 565 7.52 -17.28 -11.19
CA ALA A 565 8.58 -18.23 -10.94
C ALA A 565 9.85 -17.60 -10.38
N SER A 566 9.75 -16.60 -9.49
CA SER A 566 10.91 -15.96 -8.86
C SER A 566 11.72 -16.99 -8.07
N TRP A 567 11.24 -17.41 -6.92
CA TRP A 567 11.92 -18.38 -6.06
C TRP A 567 12.05 -19.78 -6.66
N PRO A 568 11.03 -20.33 -7.36
CA PRO A 568 11.16 -21.63 -8.01
C PRO A 568 12.35 -21.76 -8.98
N VAL A 569 12.89 -20.65 -9.51
CA VAL A 569 14.09 -20.64 -10.37
C VAL A 569 15.33 -20.21 -9.59
N LEU A 570 15.25 -19.16 -8.77
CA LEU A 570 16.40 -18.68 -8.01
C LEU A 570 16.88 -19.69 -6.95
N GLY A 571 15.99 -20.35 -6.23
CA GLY A 571 16.35 -21.35 -5.23
C GLY A 571 17.21 -22.48 -5.80
N PRO A 572 16.79 -23.17 -6.87
CA PRO A 572 17.61 -24.16 -7.57
C PRO A 572 18.92 -23.60 -8.12
N PHE A 573 18.95 -22.35 -8.62
CA PHE A 573 20.18 -21.70 -9.05
C PHE A 573 21.20 -21.60 -7.90
N LEU A 574 20.77 -21.12 -6.72
CA LEU A 574 21.61 -21.04 -5.54
C LEU A 574 22.06 -22.42 -5.04
N ALA A 575 21.15 -23.37 -4.96
CA ALA A 575 21.42 -24.74 -4.51
C ALA A 575 22.42 -25.52 -5.42
N ALA A 576 22.54 -25.11 -6.67
CA ALA A 576 23.50 -25.69 -7.63
C ALA A 576 24.93 -25.15 -7.48
N THR A 577 25.17 -24.18 -6.58
CA THR A 577 26.53 -23.64 -6.31
C THR A 577 27.44 -24.73 -5.74
N THR A 578 28.66 -24.83 -6.26
CA THR A 578 29.63 -25.87 -5.86
C THR A 578 30.99 -25.33 -5.43
N LYS A 579 31.42 -24.20 -5.99
CA LYS A 579 32.76 -23.64 -5.73
C LYS A 579 32.70 -22.22 -5.17
N SER A 580 31.99 -21.33 -5.86
CA SER A 580 31.95 -19.92 -5.50
C SER A 580 30.60 -19.30 -5.77
N LEU A 581 30.22 -18.35 -4.93
CA LEU A 581 29.07 -17.48 -5.14
C LEU A 581 29.54 -16.02 -5.03
N VAL A 582 29.36 -15.24 -6.10
CA VAL A 582 29.69 -13.80 -6.14
C VAL A 582 28.39 -13.03 -6.39
N VAL A 583 28.06 -12.11 -5.49
CA VAL A 583 26.78 -11.40 -5.48
C VAL A 583 27.02 -9.90 -5.44
N ALA A 584 26.28 -9.19 -6.27
CA ALA A 584 26.11 -7.74 -6.22
C ALA A 584 24.63 -7.44 -6.06
N MET A 585 24.23 -6.79 -4.98
CA MET A 585 22.82 -6.62 -4.62
C MET A 585 22.55 -5.26 -3.98
N TYR A 586 21.33 -4.77 -4.22
CA TYR A 586 20.83 -3.52 -3.62
C TYR A 586 20.21 -3.75 -2.24
N ASP A 587 19.27 -4.72 -2.13
CA ASP A 587 18.63 -5.13 -0.88
C ASP A 587 18.66 -6.65 -0.74
N PHE A 588 19.00 -7.16 0.44
CA PHE A 588 19.16 -8.58 0.71
C PHE A 588 18.59 -8.99 2.07
N GLY A 589 17.28 -9.25 2.13
CA GLY A 589 16.58 -9.55 3.39
C GLY A 589 15.62 -10.73 3.34
N ALA A 590 15.16 -11.18 2.16
CA ALA A 590 14.18 -12.25 2.07
C ALA A 590 14.64 -13.54 2.76
N VAL A 591 13.87 -14.02 3.73
CA VAL A 591 14.24 -15.18 4.58
C VAL A 591 14.56 -16.42 3.76
N ASN A 592 13.74 -16.74 2.76
CA ASN A 592 13.95 -17.87 1.86
C ASN A 592 15.26 -17.73 1.05
N VAL A 593 15.59 -16.51 0.59
CA VAL A 593 16.81 -16.25 -0.19
C VAL A 593 18.04 -16.32 0.71
N VAL A 594 18.01 -15.68 1.90
CA VAL A 594 19.10 -15.75 2.88
C VAL A 594 19.37 -17.21 3.27
N ASN A 595 18.33 -17.98 3.59
CA ASN A 595 18.48 -19.40 3.92
C ASN A 595 19.01 -20.20 2.72
N GLY A 596 18.54 -19.95 1.51
CA GLY A 596 19.07 -20.58 0.30
C GLY A 596 20.55 -20.29 0.05
N VAL A 597 21.00 -19.06 0.32
CA VAL A 597 22.43 -18.70 0.28
C VAL A 597 23.19 -19.42 1.38
N LEU A 598 22.70 -19.41 2.62
CA LEU A 598 23.32 -20.12 3.75
C LEU A 598 23.51 -21.60 3.45
N ASP A 599 22.50 -22.27 2.90
CA ASP A 599 22.57 -23.69 2.52
C ASP A 599 23.59 -23.93 1.41
N ALA A 600 23.63 -23.06 0.40
CA ALA A 600 24.60 -23.14 -0.68
C ALA A 600 26.04 -23.00 -0.18
N VAL A 601 26.28 -22.02 0.70
CA VAL A 601 27.63 -21.76 1.22
C VAL A 601 28.05 -22.72 2.33
N LYS A 602 27.12 -23.30 3.09
CA LYS A 602 27.41 -24.27 4.15
C LYS A 602 27.98 -25.58 3.60
N THR A 603 27.33 -26.10 2.56
CA THR A 603 27.52 -27.49 2.16
C THR A 603 28.48 -27.66 0.99
N LYS A 604 28.60 -26.69 0.09
CA LYS A 604 29.24 -26.88 -1.20
C LYS A 604 30.21 -25.78 -1.59
N ALA A 605 29.82 -24.52 -1.53
CA ALA A 605 30.64 -23.40 -1.97
C ALA A 605 31.89 -23.24 -1.12
N GLU A 606 33.07 -23.11 -1.73
CA GLU A 606 34.33 -22.87 -1.06
C GLU A 606 34.44 -21.42 -0.58
N THR A 607 33.95 -20.47 -1.40
CA THR A 607 34.04 -19.03 -1.10
C THR A 607 32.73 -18.34 -1.44
N MET A 608 32.47 -17.22 -0.74
CA MET A 608 31.41 -16.25 -1.09
C MET A 608 31.98 -14.85 -1.10
N SER A 609 31.59 -14.06 -2.11
CA SER A 609 31.88 -12.64 -2.20
C SER A 609 30.57 -11.86 -2.36
N LEU A 610 30.40 -10.77 -1.60
CA LEU A 610 29.20 -9.95 -1.61
C LEU A 610 29.55 -8.47 -1.59
N VAL A 611 29.01 -7.73 -2.54
CA VAL A 611 28.91 -6.27 -2.46
C VAL A 611 27.43 -5.93 -2.29
N LEU A 612 27.11 -5.24 -1.22
CA LEU A 612 25.74 -4.94 -0.84
C LEU A 612 25.61 -3.45 -0.51
N GLN A 613 24.59 -2.80 -1.02
CA GLN A 613 24.22 -1.49 -0.50
C GLN A 613 23.61 -1.68 0.87
N MET A 614 24.21 -1.08 1.90
CA MET A 614 23.74 -1.22 3.28
C MET A 614 22.67 -0.18 3.61
N GLY A 615 21.80 -0.52 4.58
CA GLY A 615 20.73 0.35 5.03
C GLY A 615 19.48 0.28 4.17
N GLY A 616 19.33 -0.79 3.41
CA GLY A 616 18.13 -1.08 2.62
C GLY A 616 16.89 -1.21 3.48
N LYS A 617 15.75 -1.04 2.85
CA LYS A 617 14.43 -1.12 3.48
C LYS A 617 14.14 -2.54 3.94
N VAL A 618 13.76 -2.70 5.21
CA VAL A 618 13.28 -3.97 5.74
C VAL A 618 11.79 -4.15 5.40
N HIS A 619 11.46 -5.21 4.66
CA HIS A 619 10.07 -5.65 4.53
C HIS A 619 9.68 -6.46 5.77
N ALA A 620 8.42 -6.36 6.17
CA ALA A 620 7.92 -7.12 7.31
C ALA A 620 8.20 -8.62 7.14
N GLY A 621 8.93 -9.19 8.09
CA GLY A 621 9.35 -10.59 8.08
C GLY A 621 10.66 -10.89 7.34
N ASP A 622 11.29 -9.92 6.68
CA ASP A 622 12.62 -10.04 6.11
C ASP A 622 13.69 -9.76 7.18
N PHE A 623 14.89 -10.29 6.99
CA PHE A 623 16.07 -9.86 7.72
C PHE A 623 16.48 -8.44 7.27
N THR A 624 17.15 -7.73 8.15
CA THR A 624 17.93 -6.54 7.75
C THR A 624 19.15 -6.97 6.94
N ASP A 625 19.71 -6.07 6.13
CA ASP A 625 20.98 -6.32 5.43
C ASP A 625 22.10 -6.73 6.40
N TYR A 626 22.15 -6.11 7.57
CA TYR A 626 23.13 -6.43 8.62
C TYR A 626 22.95 -7.86 9.14
N GLU A 627 21.73 -8.27 9.47
CA GLU A 627 21.45 -9.64 9.91
C GLU A 627 21.78 -10.68 8.84
N ALA A 628 21.47 -10.40 7.58
CA ALA A 628 21.81 -11.29 6.46
C ALA A 628 23.33 -11.45 6.33
N VAL A 629 24.07 -10.34 6.37
CA VAL A 629 25.54 -10.33 6.30
C VAL A 629 26.15 -11.07 7.50
N ASP A 630 25.68 -10.84 8.72
CA ASP A 630 26.19 -11.49 9.93
C ASP A 630 25.96 -13.00 9.90
N LYS A 631 24.74 -13.45 9.49
CA LYS A 631 24.46 -14.89 9.33
C LYS A 631 25.41 -15.56 8.33
N ILE A 632 25.73 -14.91 7.22
CA ILE A 632 26.67 -15.43 6.22
C ILE A 632 28.09 -15.43 6.78
N ARG A 633 28.48 -14.38 7.50
CA ARG A 633 29.80 -14.26 8.13
C ARG A 633 30.02 -15.35 9.18
N ASP A 634 29.04 -15.60 10.03
CA ASP A 634 29.07 -16.66 11.05
C ASP A 634 29.20 -18.04 10.40
N GLN A 635 28.53 -18.27 9.29
CA GLN A 635 28.53 -19.55 8.59
C GLN A 635 29.84 -19.81 7.81
N LYS A 636 30.46 -18.76 7.24
CA LYS A 636 31.55 -18.90 6.26
C LYS A 636 32.91 -18.45 6.81
N GLY A 637 32.94 -17.63 7.84
CA GLY A 637 34.17 -17.11 8.45
C GLY A 637 35.07 -16.40 7.43
N SER A 638 36.36 -16.70 7.46
CA SER A 638 37.39 -16.09 6.59
C SER A 638 37.23 -16.35 5.09
N LYS A 639 36.30 -17.21 4.69
CA LYS A 639 35.97 -17.50 3.27
C LYS A 639 34.83 -16.62 2.74
N PHE A 640 34.36 -15.69 3.53
CA PHE A 640 33.37 -14.67 3.16
C PHE A 640 34.10 -13.34 2.91
N ASN A 641 34.06 -12.90 1.66
CA ASN A 641 34.53 -11.58 1.25
C ASN A 641 33.36 -10.64 1.18
N PHE A 642 33.30 -9.63 2.00
CA PHE A 642 32.24 -8.64 2.05
C PHE A 642 32.79 -7.22 1.97
N ALA A 643 32.11 -6.37 1.25
CA ALA A 643 32.23 -4.92 1.36
C ALA A 643 30.84 -4.27 1.26
N PRO A 644 30.54 -3.28 2.11
CA PRO A 644 29.44 -2.38 1.83
C PRO A 644 29.73 -1.60 0.54
N ALA A 645 28.71 -1.37 -0.27
CA ALA A 645 28.89 -0.63 -1.51
C ALA A 645 29.31 0.82 -1.22
N SER A 646 30.26 1.34 -1.96
CA SER A 646 30.72 2.72 -1.81
C SER A 646 29.87 3.65 -2.70
N VAL A 647 28.91 4.33 -2.09
CA VAL A 647 27.93 5.19 -2.78
C VAL A 647 27.88 6.61 -2.20
N GLY A 648 27.24 7.53 -2.93
CA GLY A 648 27.06 8.93 -2.51
C GLY A 648 28.22 9.83 -2.90
N LYS A 649 28.19 11.08 -2.46
CA LYS A 649 29.10 12.16 -2.90
C LYS A 649 30.59 11.86 -2.72
N THR A 650 30.94 11.04 -1.77
CA THR A 650 32.34 10.61 -1.49
C THR A 650 32.59 9.17 -1.91
N GLY A 651 31.58 8.51 -2.44
CA GLY A 651 31.65 7.13 -2.88
C GLY A 651 32.20 6.96 -4.29
N ILE A 652 32.29 5.70 -4.71
CA ILE A 652 32.68 5.32 -6.06
C ILE A 652 31.53 5.60 -7.05
N PHE A 653 30.30 5.30 -6.61
CA PHE A 653 29.08 5.56 -7.38
C PHE A 653 28.30 6.70 -6.73
N ASP A 654 27.89 7.69 -7.52
CA ASP A 654 27.29 8.92 -7.00
C ASP A 654 25.96 8.74 -6.30
N SER A 655 25.19 7.72 -6.65
CA SER A 655 23.83 7.55 -6.12
C SER A 655 23.63 6.20 -5.47
N ALA A 656 23.52 5.11 -6.21
CA ALA A 656 23.16 3.82 -5.65
C ALA A 656 23.94 2.65 -6.27
N TYR A 657 24.16 1.61 -5.50
CA TYR A 657 24.63 0.31 -5.96
C TYR A 657 23.42 -0.59 -6.26
N HIS A 658 22.70 -0.24 -7.34
CA HIS A 658 21.36 -0.77 -7.62
C HIS A 658 21.38 -2.03 -8.52
N ILE A 659 22.50 -2.68 -8.66
CA ILE A 659 22.72 -3.91 -9.42
C ILE A 659 22.06 -5.13 -8.73
N LYS A 660 21.58 -6.10 -9.52
CA LYS A 660 20.99 -7.35 -9.04
C LYS A 660 21.53 -8.50 -9.87
N VAL A 661 22.73 -8.96 -9.51
CA VAL A 661 23.47 -10.03 -10.18
C VAL A 661 24.05 -11.01 -9.19
N ALA A 662 23.90 -12.29 -9.47
CA ALA A 662 24.59 -13.37 -8.77
C ALA A 662 25.32 -14.26 -9.78
N VAL A 663 26.56 -14.56 -9.52
CA VAL A 663 27.42 -15.46 -10.35
C VAL A 663 27.80 -16.67 -9.50
N ARG A 664 27.47 -17.88 -9.96
CA ARG A 664 27.89 -19.12 -9.34
C ARG A 664 28.98 -19.82 -10.15
N ASP A 665 30.01 -20.32 -9.47
CA ASP A 665 31.04 -21.19 -10.01
C ASP A 665 31.77 -20.65 -11.26
N ARG A 666 31.72 -19.32 -11.48
CA ARG A 666 32.28 -18.64 -12.65
C ARG A 666 31.71 -19.16 -13.99
N SER A 667 30.54 -19.76 -13.97
CA SER A 667 30.00 -20.49 -15.13
C SER A 667 28.54 -20.23 -15.41
N ALA A 668 27.79 -19.71 -14.43
CA ALA A 668 26.40 -19.32 -14.60
C ALA A 668 26.11 -18.04 -13.83
N MET A 669 25.22 -17.21 -14.36
CA MET A 669 24.78 -15.99 -13.73
C MET A 669 23.26 -15.88 -13.71
N TRP A 670 22.73 -15.26 -12.67
CA TRP A 670 21.35 -14.78 -12.55
C TRP A 670 21.38 -13.26 -12.59
N LEU A 671 20.51 -12.67 -13.40
CA LEU A 671 20.33 -11.22 -13.52
C LEU A 671 18.84 -10.90 -13.44
N SER A 672 18.50 -9.82 -12.73
CA SER A 672 17.11 -9.50 -12.42
C SER A 672 16.83 -8.00 -12.39
N SER A 673 15.54 -7.67 -12.56
CA SER A 673 15.02 -6.36 -12.23
C SER A 673 14.71 -6.18 -10.75
N GLY A 674 14.61 -7.26 -9.97
CA GLY A 674 14.20 -7.30 -8.58
C GLY A 674 15.30 -7.64 -7.58
N ASN A 675 15.17 -7.09 -6.37
CA ASN A 675 16.06 -7.31 -5.23
C ASN A 675 15.87 -8.71 -4.61
N TRP A 676 16.67 -9.02 -3.59
CA TRP A 676 16.52 -10.22 -2.76
C TRP A 676 15.67 -9.92 -1.50
N GLN A 677 14.49 -9.31 -1.71
CA GLN A 677 13.46 -9.02 -0.71
C GLN A 677 12.23 -9.91 -0.94
N SER A 678 11.41 -10.11 0.07
CA SER A 678 10.21 -10.96 -0.02
C SER A 678 9.19 -10.45 -1.05
N SER A 679 9.10 -9.14 -1.27
CA SER A 679 8.23 -8.55 -2.30
C SER A 679 8.68 -8.87 -3.74
N ASN A 680 9.98 -9.18 -3.96
CA ASN A 680 10.58 -9.45 -5.27
C ASN A 680 10.84 -10.94 -5.49
N GLN A 681 11.25 -11.67 -4.43
CA GLN A 681 11.56 -13.10 -4.47
C GLN A 681 10.68 -13.85 -3.45
N PRO A 682 9.35 -13.75 -3.56
CA PRO A 682 8.46 -14.42 -2.61
C PRO A 682 8.60 -15.93 -2.68
N GLU A 683 8.41 -16.59 -1.54
CA GLU A 683 8.36 -18.05 -1.46
C GLU A 683 6.99 -18.56 -1.93
N VAL A 684 6.69 -18.34 -3.20
CA VAL A 684 5.43 -18.75 -3.83
C VAL A 684 5.69 -19.53 -5.13
N ALA A 685 4.74 -20.35 -5.50
CA ALA A 685 4.78 -21.14 -6.72
C ALA A 685 3.38 -21.19 -7.39
N PRO A 686 2.87 -20.07 -7.92
CA PRO A 686 1.49 -19.97 -8.42
C PRO A 686 1.22 -20.88 -9.64
N LEU A 687 2.28 -21.34 -10.31
CA LEU A 687 2.18 -22.28 -11.43
C LEU A 687 1.81 -23.70 -11.02
N THR A 688 2.11 -24.08 -9.77
CA THR A 688 1.93 -25.45 -9.25
C THR A 688 1.10 -25.52 -7.99
N ASN A 689 0.93 -24.40 -7.26
CA ASN A 689 0.17 -24.31 -6.03
C ASN A 689 -1.02 -23.36 -6.19
N PRO A 690 -2.26 -23.87 -6.25
CA PRO A 690 -3.47 -23.02 -6.33
C PRO A 690 -3.64 -22.05 -5.17
N GLY A 691 -3.08 -22.34 -3.98
CA GLY A 691 -3.07 -21.43 -2.83
C GLY A 691 -2.28 -20.13 -3.09
N HIS A 692 -1.46 -20.08 -4.13
CA HIS A 692 -0.71 -18.91 -4.55
C HIS A 692 -1.31 -18.18 -5.77
N ALA A 693 -2.59 -18.46 -6.09
CA ALA A 693 -3.24 -17.90 -7.29
C ALA A 693 -3.32 -16.37 -7.32
N ASN A 694 -3.18 -15.70 -6.17
CA ASN A 694 -3.19 -14.24 -6.06
C ASN A 694 -1.79 -13.60 -6.01
N ALA A 695 -0.72 -14.37 -6.20
CA ALA A 695 0.66 -13.88 -6.08
C ALA A 695 0.93 -12.60 -6.90
N LEU A 696 0.36 -12.50 -8.11
CA LEU A 696 0.52 -11.32 -8.97
C LEU A 696 -0.07 -10.03 -8.37
N ARG A 697 -1.03 -10.14 -7.45
CA ARG A 697 -1.63 -9.00 -6.75
C ARG A 697 -0.85 -8.59 -5.50
N LEU A 698 -0.07 -9.51 -4.95
CA LEU A 698 0.63 -9.34 -3.67
C LEU A 698 2.10 -8.95 -3.84
N TYR A 699 2.72 -9.38 -4.94
CA TYR A 699 4.16 -9.28 -5.14
C TYR A 699 4.50 -8.55 -6.44
N ASN A 700 5.74 -8.11 -6.55
CA ASN A 700 6.22 -7.32 -7.66
C ASN A 700 6.28 -8.11 -8.98
N ARG A 701 5.89 -7.46 -10.07
CA ARG A 701 6.14 -7.90 -11.44
C ARG A 701 7.61 -7.62 -11.77
N GLU A 702 8.34 -8.68 -12.13
CA GLU A 702 9.78 -8.68 -12.36
C GLU A 702 10.14 -9.46 -13.62
N TRP A 703 11.25 -9.10 -14.26
CA TRP A 703 11.85 -9.91 -15.33
C TRP A 703 13.23 -10.40 -14.89
N HIS A 704 13.50 -11.67 -15.11
CA HIS A 704 14.71 -12.36 -14.67
C HIS A 704 15.26 -13.26 -15.77
N VAL A 705 16.56 -13.46 -15.75
CA VAL A 705 17.24 -14.45 -16.62
C VAL A 705 18.35 -15.18 -15.88
N VAL A 706 18.46 -16.48 -16.11
CA VAL A 706 19.63 -17.29 -15.77
C VAL A 706 20.36 -17.64 -17.06
N LEU A 707 21.67 -17.43 -17.10
CA LEU A 707 22.55 -17.81 -18.20
C LEU A 707 23.62 -18.77 -17.69
N GLU A 708 23.78 -19.91 -18.35
CA GLU A 708 24.89 -20.85 -18.10
C GLU A 708 26.03 -20.57 -19.10
N ASP A 709 26.48 -19.31 -19.09
CA ASP A 709 27.55 -18.80 -19.96
C ASP A 709 28.79 -18.46 -19.16
N LYS A 710 29.87 -19.17 -19.42
CA LYS A 710 31.11 -19.00 -18.67
C LYS A 710 31.76 -17.63 -18.88
N GLU A 711 31.80 -17.14 -20.11
CA GLU A 711 32.47 -15.87 -20.42
C GLU A 711 31.71 -14.67 -19.87
N LEU A 712 30.38 -14.62 -20.05
CA LEU A 712 29.54 -13.57 -19.47
C LEU A 712 29.58 -13.62 -17.94
N SER A 713 29.52 -14.82 -17.36
CA SER A 713 29.61 -14.99 -15.91
C SER A 713 30.92 -14.46 -15.36
N GLN A 714 32.04 -14.77 -16.01
CA GLN A 714 33.37 -14.28 -15.62
C GLN A 714 33.52 -12.77 -15.81
N LEU A 715 32.89 -12.20 -16.85
CA LEU A 715 32.90 -10.77 -17.09
C LEU A 715 32.19 -10.00 -15.95
N TYR A 716 30.94 -10.40 -15.61
CA TYR A 716 30.22 -9.77 -14.52
C TYR A 716 30.91 -10.02 -13.17
N GLU A 717 31.41 -11.25 -12.91
CA GLU A 717 32.18 -11.55 -11.71
C GLU A 717 33.39 -10.62 -11.58
N ALA A 718 34.15 -10.40 -12.65
CA ALA A 718 35.32 -9.53 -12.61
C ALA A 718 34.98 -8.07 -12.28
N HIS A 719 33.87 -7.54 -12.82
CA HIS A 719 33.37 -6.22 -12.44
C HIS A 719 32.95 -6.16 -10.97
N ILE A 720 32.20 -7.16 -10.49
CA ILE A 720 31.72 -7.21 -9.09
C ILE A 720 32.89 -7.33 -8.11
N LEU A 721 33.88 -8.20 -8.40
CA LEU A 721 35.05 -8.36 -7.53
C LEU A 721 35.91 -7.09 -7.51
N ARG A 722 35.97 -6.36 -8.61
CA ARG A 722 36.61 -5.04 -8.60
C ARG A 722 35.84 -4.05 -7.74
N ASP A 723 34.52 -3.95 -7.88
CA ASP A 723 33.70 -3.08 -7.06
C ASP A 723 33.91 -3.42 -5.57
N LEU A 724 34.04 -4.70 -5.23
CA LEU A 724 34.32 -5.18 -3.89
C LEU A 724 35.70 -4.70 -3.37
N GLU A 725 36.75 -4.83 -4.17
CA GLU A 725 38.08 -4.43 -3.74
C GLU A 725 38.21 -2.90 -3.62
N GLU A 726 37.61 -2.15 -4.52
CA GLU A 726 37.58 -0.68 -4.42
C GLU A 726 36.75 -0.21 -3.22
N ALA A 727 35.62 -0.86 -2.91
CA ALA A 727 34.77 -0.53 -1.77
C ALA A 727 35.47 -0.81 -0.42
N LYS A 728 36.31 -1.82 -0.30
CA LYS A 728 37.08 -2.11 0.93
C LYS A 728 38.02 -0.97 1.34
N GLY A 729 38.49 -0.19 0.39
CA GLY A 729 39.38 0.95 0.63
C GLY A 729 38.65 2.30 0.81
N ALA A 730 37.32 2.32 0.62
CA ALA A 730 36.52 3.52 0.72
C ALA A 730 35.92 3.71 2.13
N PRO A 731 35.63 4.95 2.55
CA PRO A 731 34.85 5.17 3.78
C PRO A 731 33.49 4.47 3.70
N GLU A 732 33.07 3.88 4.79
CA GLU A 732 31.73 3.29 4.87
C GLU A 732 30.68 4.37 4.61
N SER A 733 29.93 4.21 3.54
CA SER A 733 28.84 5.11 3.20
C SER A 733 27.52 4.42 3.50
N VAL A 734 26.91 4.77 4.61
CA VAL A 734 25.50 4.45 4.86
C VAL A 734 24.69 5.48 4.09
N MET A 735 23.85 5.05 3.17
CA MET A 735 22.90 5.97 2.50
C MET A 735 21.82 6.36 3.52
N ASP A 736 21.94 7.58 3.97
CA ASP A 736 20.91 8.25 4.76
C ASP A 736 19.85 8.84 3.79
N GLU A 737 19.27 7.95 2.97
CA GLU A 737 18.28 8.36 1.97
C GLU A 737 16.93 8.52 2.66
N PRO A 738 16.28 9.71 2.55
CA PRO A 738 14.96 9.89 3.10
C PRO A 738 13.95 8.91 2.50
N LEU A 739 13.16 8.28 3.34
CA LEU A 739 12.04 7.45 2.93
C LEU A 739 10.77 8.29 2.87
N VAL A 740 9.91 7.97 1.93
CA VAL A 740 8.56 8.51 1.80
C VAL A 740 7.59 7.35 1.93
N TRP A 741 6.63 7.50 2.78
CA TRP A 741 5.55 6.55 2.93
C TRP A 741 4.45 6.90 1.94
N VAL A 742 4.30 6.08 0.90
CA VAL A 742 3.19 6.17 -0.06
C VAL A 742 2.09 5.20 0.32
N PRO A 743 0.81 5.53 0.08
CA PRO A 743 -0.29 4.64 0.39
C PRO A 743 -0.07 3.24 -0.20
N ALA A 744 -0.18 2.20 0.64
CA ALA A 744 -0.09 0.81 0.20
C ALA A 744 -1.33 0.37 -0.60
N ASP A 745 -2.48 0.98 -0.27
CA ASP A 745 -3.77 0.73 -0.91
C ASP A 745 -3.96 1.47 -2.22
N LEU A 746 -2.95 1.34 -3.08
CA LEU A 746 -3.17 1.64 -4.48
C LEU A 746 -4.15 0.58 -4.99
N THR A 747 -5.40 0.97 -5.21
CA THR A 747 -6.41 0.09 -5.79
C THR A 747 -5.91 -0.42 -7.14
N PHE A 748 -6.05 -1.71 -7.38
CA PHE A 748 -5.89 -2.23 -8.72
C PHE A 748 -6.92 -1.55 -9.62
N ASP A 749 -6.54 -1.22 -10.83
CA ASP A 749 -7.52 -0.85 -11.86
C ASP A 749 -8.65 -1.89 -11.86
N THR A 750 -9.89 -1.44 -12.02
CA THR A 750 -11.07 -2.32 -12.00
C THR A 750 -10.95 -3.49 -13.00
N LEU A 751 -10.32 -3.25 -14.15
CA LEU A 751 -10.03 -4.31 -15.13
C LEU A 751 -8.98 -5.29 -14.60
N GLU A 752 -7.92 -4.80 -13.96
CA GLU A 752 -6.89 -5.63 -13.35
C GLU A 752 -7.43 -6.45 -12.18
N ALA A 753 -8.29 -5.85 -11.35
CA ALA A 753 -8.93 -6.51 -10.23
C ALA A 753 -9.91 -7.61 -10.67
N ALA A 754 -10.63 -7.39 -11.78
CA ALA A 754 -11.60 -8.35 -12.31
C ALA A 754 -10.94 -9.51 -13.09
N ALA A 755 -9.73 -9.30 -13.63
CA ALA A 755 -9.09 -10.31 -14.46
C ALA A 755 -8.49 -11.44 -13.61
N LYS A 756 -8.79 -12.70 -13.95
CA LYS A 756 -8.14 -13.86 -13.34
C LYS A 756 -6.63 -13.83 -13.68
N PRO A 757 -5.73 -13.89 -12.70
CA PRO A 757 -4.30 -13.93 -12.98
C PRO A 757 -3.90 -15.10 -13.86
N ARG A 758 -3.10 -14.86 -14.88
CA ARG A 758 -2.40 -15.86 -15.67
C ARG A 758 -0.92 -15.81 -15.31
N TYR A 759 -0.33 -16.95 -15.12
CA TYR A 759 1.08 -17.10 -14.79
C TYR A 759 1.84 -17.71 -15.96
N PHE A 760 3.09 -17.26 -16.14
CA PHE A 760 3.95 -17.67 -17.24
C PHE A 760 4.98 -18.69 -16.76
N GLN A 761 5.01 -19.84 -17.44
CA GLN A 761 6.02 -20.87 -17.18
C GLN A 761 7.42 -20.36 -17.55
N PRO A 762 8.46 -20.68 -16.77
CA PRO A 762 9.83 -20.44 -17.20
C PRO A 762 10.12 -21.09 -18.55
N MET A 763 10.85 -20.39 -19.40
CA MET A 763 11.31 -20.91 -20.68
C MET A 763 12.79 -21.25 -20.61
N THR A 764 13.15 -22.51 -20.77
CA THR A 764 14.55 -22.96 -20.82
C THR A 764 14.89 -23.45 -22.22
N ASP A 765 16.01 -23.00 -22.75
CA ASP A 765 16.49 -23.42 -24.06
C ASP A 765 18.04 -23.44 -24.08
N THR A 766 18.63 -24.11 -25.07
CA THR A 766 20.09 -24.18 -25.28
C THR A 766 20.39 -23.97 -26.78
N ARG A 767 20.89 -22.80 -27.12
CA ARG A 767 21.24 -22.44 -28.50
C ARG A 767 22.17 -21.22 -28.55
N GLU A 768 22.63 -20.89 -29.73
CA GLU A 768 23.32 -19.63 -29.95
C GLU A 768 22.37 -18.44 -29.78
N ILE A 769 22.79 -17.45 -29.01
CA ILE A 769 22.12 -16.17 -28.80
C ILE A 769 23.10 -15.03 -29.06
N ASP A 770 22.56 -13.88 -29.46
CA ASP A 770 23.31 -12.63 -29.62
C ASP A 770 22.98 -11.70 -28.46
N VAL A 771 23.96 -11.39 -27.61
CA VAL A 771 23.75 -10.67 -26.34
C VAL A 771 24.71 -9.52 -26.16
N GLN A 772 24.20 -8.40 -25.67
CA GLN A 772 24.98 -7.19 -25.31
C GLN A 772 24.95 -7.00 -23.81
N PRO A 773 26.08 -7.14 -23.10
CA PRO A 773 26.18 -6.79 -21.68
C PRO A 773 26.20 -5.27 -21.50
N ILE A 774 25.57 -4.81 -20.43
CA ILE A 774 25.45 -3.39 -20.07
C ILE A 774 25.67 -3.21 -18.58
N LEU A 775 26.48 -2.22 -18.23
CA LEU A 775 26.65 -1.70 -16.88
C LEU A 775 26.60 -0.17 -16.89
N THR A 776 26.06 0.45 -15.84
CA THR A 776 26.33 1.85 -15.53
C THR A 776 27.41 1.98 -14.49
N PRO A 777 28.21 3.04 -14.53
CA PRO A 777 28.26 4.14 -15.51
C PRO A 777 29.01 3.82 -16.82
N ASP A 778 29.25 2.55 -17.13
CA ASP A 778 30.17 2.14 -18.22
C ASP A 778 29.63 2.46 -19.65
N ASN A 779 28.50 1.83 -20.06
CA ASN A 779 28.09 1.84 -21.48
C ASN A 779 26.58 1.99 -21.74
N TYR A 780 25.77 2.32 -20.75
CA TYR A 780 24.31 2.31 -20.90
C TYR A 780 23.82 3.24 -22.03
N ILE A 781 24.20 4.51 -21.98
CA ILE A 781 23.73 5.48 -22.94
C ILE A 781 24.20 5.15 -24.37
N ASP A 782 25.44 4.70 -24.51
CA ASP A 782 26.04 4.37 -25.80
C ASP A 782 25.38 3.18 -26.48
N VAL A 783 24.79 2.27 -25.70
CA VAL A 783 24.13 1.06 -26.17
C VAL A 783 22.63 1.24 -26.28
N VAL A 784 21.98 1.84 -25.28
CA VAL A 784 20.51 1.88 -25.21
C VAL A 784 19.92 2.97 -26.11
N LEU A 785 20.61 4.10 -26.28
CA LEU A 785 20.14 5.13 -27.18
C LEU A 785 20.04 4.65 -28.65
N PRO A 786 21.07 4.01 -29.25
CA PRO A 786 20.92 3.37 -30.56
C PRO A 786 19.88 2.25 -30.58
N PHE A 787 19.75 1.49 -29.48
CA PHE A 787 18.76 0.41 -29.38
C PHE A 787 17.32 0.95 -29.49
N VAL A 788 16.96 1.99 -28.76
CA VAL A 788 15.64 2.65 -28.87
C VAL A 788 15.42 3.22 -30.27
N ARG A 789 16.44 3.86 -30.86
CA ARG A 789 16.37 4.41 -32.21
C ARG A 789 16.27 3.37 -33.31
N SER A 790 16.66 2.12 -33.06
CA SER A 790 16.60 1.04 -34.05
C SER A 790 15.18 0.53 -34.31
N ALA A 791 14.22 0.87 -33.50
CA ALA A 791 12.82 0.44 -33.60
C ALA A 791 12.22 0.90 -34.95
N LYS A 792 11.38 0.04 -35.54
CA LYS A 792 10.70 0.26 -36.82
C LYS A 792 9.17 0.14 -36.74
N ARG A 793 8.66 -0.51 -35.70
CA ARG A 793 7.23 -0.83 -35.51
C ARG A 793 6.75 -0.56 -34.12
N THR A 794 7.41 -1.15 -33.11
CA THR A 794 6.93 -1.14 -31.75
C THR A 794 8.05 -0.91 -30.74
N ILE A 795 7.74 -0.17 -29.68
CA ILE A 795 8.55 -0.15 -28.46
C ILE A 795 7.59 -0.41 -27.29
N PHE A 796 7.81 -1.51 -26.59
CA PHE A 796 7.09 -1.81 -25.35
C PHE A 796 8.02 -1.60 -24.18
N PHE A 797 7.67 -0.62 -23.36
CA PHE A 797 8.49 -0.13 -22.25
C PHE A 797 7.75 -0.43 -20.94
N GLN A 798 8.35 -1.28 -20.09
CA GLN A 798 7.85 -1.55 -18.74
C GLN A 798 8.95 -1.28 -17.74
N ASN A 799 8.78 -0.23 -16.94
CA ASN A 799 9.80 0.20 -16.01
C ASN A 799 9.15 0.72 -14.72
N GLN A 800 9.77 0.46 -13.59
CA GLN A 800 9.34 1.01 -12.30
C GLN A 800 9.25 2.54 -12.35
N SER A 801 10.18 3.20 -13.00
CA SER A 801 10.27 4.65 -13.07
C SER A 801 10.12 5.14 -14.50
N PHE A 802 9.31 6.17 -14.70
CA PHE A 802 9.18 6.91 -15.95
C PHE A 802 9.08 8.39 -15.64
N ASN A 803 10.22 9.02 -15.40
CA ASN A 803 10.26 10.42 -15.02
C ASN A 803 10.59 11.30 -16.23
N THR A 804 9.65 12.16 -16.63
CA THR A 804 9.80 13.08 -17.77
C THR A 804 10.07 14.53 -17.35
N LYS A 805 10.14 14.80 -16.03
CA LYS A 805 10.45 16.13 -15.49
C LYS A 805 11.94 16.37 -15.29
N THR A 806 12.75 15.32 -15.35
CA THR A 806 14.16 15.36 -14.98
C THR A 806 15.03 16.05 -16.03
N VAL A 807 16.05 16.71 -15.54
CA VAL A 807 17.06 17.42 -16.31
C VAL A 807 18.41 16.69 -16.21
N GLY A 808 18.81 16.06 -17.28
CA GLY A 808 20.13 15.47 -17.41
C GLY A 808 20.35 15.14 -18.89
N ASP A 809 21.40 15.67 -19.52
CA ASP A 809 21.59 15.60 -20.98
C ASP A 809 21.47 14.19 -21.56
N ASN A 810 22.03 13.19 -20.90
CA ASN A 810 22.00 11.81 -21.41
C ASN A 810 20.63 11.16 -21.23
N TYR A 811 19.96 11.41 -20.11
CA TYR A 811 18.62 10.89 -19.88
C TYR A 811 17.58 11.56 -20.80
N CYS A 812 17.68 12.88 -21.00
CA CYS A 812 16.83 13.59 -21.97
C CYS A 812 16.99 13.03 -23.39
N LYS A 813 18.21 12.65 -23.82
CA LYS A 813 18.40 12.00 -25.12
C LYS A 813 17.64 10.68 -25.27
N LEU A 814 17.52 9.92 -24.19
CA LEU A 814 16.73 8.68 -24.18
C LEU A 814 15.22 8.96 -24.28
N LEU A 815 14.73 9.93 -23.51
CA LEU A 815 13.33 10.36 -23.57
C LEU A 815 12.99 10.94 -24.96
N ASP A 816 13.85 11.81 -25.52
CA ASP A 816 13.69 12.37 -26.87
C ASP A 816 13.67 11.29 -27.93
N ALA A 817 14.52 10.27 -27.82
CA ALA A 817 14.52 9.14 -28.75
C ALA A 817 13.20 8.34 -28.65
N LEU A 818 12.71 8.07 -27.47
CA LEU A 818 11.44 7.36 -27.27
C LEU A 818 10.26 8.18 -27.83
N LEU A 819 10.21 9.48 -27.53
CA LEU A 819 9.19 10.40 -28.04
C LEU A 819 9.27 10.55 -29.56
N ALA A 820 10.47 10.62 -30.13
CA ALA A 820 10.65 10.72 -31.59
C ALA A 820 10.08 9.49 -32.30
N GLN A 821 10.25 8.28 -31.73
CA GLN A 821 9.66 7.06 -32.27
C GLN A 821 8.13 7.09 -32.20
N GLN A 822 7.57 7.58 -31.10
CA GLN A 822 6.11 7.73 -30.97
C GLN A 822 5.56 8.73 -31.98
N LYS A 823 6.23 9.89 -32.16
CA LYS A 823 5.87 10.91 -33.17
C LYS A 823 6.04 10.42 -34.60
N ALA A 824 6.95 9.49 -34.84
CA ALA A 824 7.10 8.84 -36.13
C ALA A 824 6.00 7.81 -36.43
N GLY A 825 5.07 7.60 -35.51
CA GLY A 825 3.90 6.72 -35.67
C GLY A 825 4.14 5.27 -35.24
N LEU A 826 5.23 4.95 -34.53
CA LEU A 826 5.44 3.63 -33.95
C LEU A 826 4.49 3.41 -32.77
N ASP A 827 4.11 2.16 -32.53
CA ASP A 827 3.32 1.79 -31.35
C ASP A 827 4.24 1.74 -30.12
N VAL A 828 4.39 2.91 -29.47
CA VAL A 828 5.16 3.07 -28.24
C VAL A 828 4.23 3.01 -27.06
N ARG A 829 4.35 1.94 -26.23
CA ARG A 829 3.53 1.73 -25.03
C ARG A 829 4.38 1.76 -23.76
N VAL A 830 3.90 2.45 -22.75
CA VAL A 830 4.59 2.63 -21.48
C VAL A 830 3.77 2.08 -20.34
N ILE A 831 4.35 1.20 -19.51
CA ILE A 831 3.82 0.80 -18.20
C ILE A 831 4.83 1.27 -17.15
N PHE A 832 4.36 2.04 -16.17
CA PHE A 832 5.17 2.49 -15.02
C PHE A 832 4.52 2.09 -13.69
N ARG A 833 5.28 2.15 -12.58
CA ARG A 833 4.76 1.87 -11.24
C ARG A 833 3.92 3.02 -10.72
N SER A 834 2.77 2.70 -10.15
CA SER A 834 1.93 3.65 -9.44
C SER A 834 2.50 3.97 -8.05
N PHE A 835 2.53 5.25 -7.70
CA PHE A 835 2.92 5.78 -6.38
C PHE A 835 1.81 6.66 -5.77
N GLY A 836 0.55 6.39 -6.11
CA GLY A 836 -0.58 7.10 -5.53
C GLY A 836 -0.75 8.53 -6.06
N SER A 837 -0.71 9.53 -5.19
CA SER A 837 -0.90 10.94 -5.59
C SER A 837 0.20 11.48 -6.51
N ASP A 838 1.38 10.85 -6.51
CA ASP A 838 2.49 11.23 -7.40
C ASP A 838 2.26 10.84 -8.86
N ASP A 839 1.35 9.90 -9.13
CA ASP A 839 0.98 9.46 -10.49
C ASP A 839 0.45 10.62 -11.34
N ARG A 840 -0.27 11.55 -10.71
CA ARG A 840 -0.80 12.74 -11.38
C ARG A 840 0.32 13.59 -12.00
N GLU A 841 1.41 13.79 -11.26
CA GLU A 841 2.57 14.52 -11.76
C GLU A 841 3.24 13.77 -12.90
N THR A 842 3.50 12.48 -12.73
CA THR A 842 4.11 11.63 -13.75
C THR A 842 3.34 11.70 -15.07
N ILE A 843 2.00 11.61 -15.04
CA ILE A 843 1.15 11.67 -16.23
C ILE A 843 1.12 13.08 -16.82
N SER A 844 1.03 14.13 -15.98
CA SER A 844 1.03 15.54 -16.44
C SER A 844 2.36 15.92 -17.07
N ASP A 845 3.47 15.52 -16.45
CA ASP A 845 4.82 15.82 -16.96
C ASP A 845 5.09 15.07 -18.27
N ALA A 846 4.62 13.82 -18.41
CA ALA A 846 4.70 13.08 -19.67
C ALA A 846 3.91 13.79 -20.79
N LYS A 847 2.73 14.32 -20.48
CA LYS A 847 1.93 15.11 -21.43
C LYS A 847 2.63 16.41 -21.79
N ASP A 848 3.19 17.13 -20.84
CA ASP A 848 3.96 18.36 -21.08
C ASP A 848 5.24 18.11 -21.90
N TYR A 849 5.88 16.95 -21.71
CA TYR A 849 7.02 16.52 -22.52
C TYR A 849 6.60 16.23 -23.99
N GLY A 850 5.33 15.87 -24.19
CA GLY A 850 4.74 15.64 -25.51
C GLY A 850 4.37 14.19 -25.81
N PHE A 851 4.38 13.30 -24.83
CA PHE A 851 3.94 11.91 -24.95
C PHE A 851 2.41 11.81 -25.08
N ASP A 852 1.95 10.84 -25.85
CA ASP A 852 0.55 10.42 -25.90
C ASP A 852 0.20 9.67 -24.62
N THR A 853 -0.56 10.31 -23.73
CA THR A 853 -0.98 9.72 -22.45
C THR A 853 -1.94 8.54 -22.62
N GLY A 854 -2.61 8.40 -23.75
CA GLY A 854 -3.39 7.22 -24.11
C GLY A 854 -2.55 5.94 -24.29
N LYS A 855 -1.23 6.10 -24.49
CA LYS A 855 -0.25 5.03 -24.59
C LYS A 855 0.55 4.82 -23.30
N ILE A 856 0.08 5.39 -22.20
CA ILE A 856 0.70 5.25 -20.86
C ILE A 856 -0.28 4.54 -19.93
N ARG A 857 0.21 3.56 -19.19
CA ARG A 857 -0.54 2.83 -18.15
C ARG A 857 0.26 2.75 -16.86
N LYS A 858 -0.44 2.67 -15.73
CA LYS A 858 0.18 2.51 -14.43
C LYS A 858 -0.15 1.14 -13.85
N GLN A 859 0.82 0.51 -13.22
CA GLN A 859 0.68 -0.79 -12.59
C GLN A 859 1.15 -0.71 -11.14
N LYS A 860 0.32 -1.15 -10.19
CA LYS A 860 0.59 -1.07 -8.74
C LYS A 860 1.95 -1.66 -8.34
N ASN A 861 2.26 -2.82 -8.86
CA ASN A 861 3.42 -3.61 -8.46
C ASN A 861 4.49 -3.74 -9.56
N CYS A 862 4.53 -2.83 -10.54
CA CYS A 862 5.57 -2.82 -11.55
C CYS A 862 6.94 -2.55 -10.91
N HIS A 863 7.85 -3.51 -11.00
CA HIS A 863 9.26 -3.37 -10.62
C HIS A 863 10.20 -3.84 -11.74
N THR A 864 9.63 -4.12 -12.89
CA THR A 864 10.34 -4.43 -14.12
C THR A 864 11.21 -3.25 -14.56
N LYS A 865 12.31 -3.51 -15.27
CA LYS A 865 13.12 -2.54 -15.98
C LYS A 865 13.46 -3.15 -17.33
N GLY A 866 12.49 -3.07 -18.25
CA GLY A 866 12.56 -3.75 -19.54
C GLY A 866 12.10 -2.91 -20.72
N ILE A 867 12.71 -3.16 -21.89
CA ILE A 867 12.36 -2.54 -23.17
C ILE A 867 12.36 -3.61 -24.24
N ILE A 868 11.26 -3.73 -24.96
CA ILE A 868 11.15 -4.63 -26.12
C ILE A 868 11.07 -3.80 -27.38
N VAL A 869 11.89 -4.12 -28.37
CA VAL A 869 11.92 -3.46 -29.67
C VAL A 869 11.48 -4.45 -30.73
N ASP A 870 10.41 -4.11 -31.44
CA ASP A 870 9.84 -4.80 -32.61
C ASP A 870 9.48 -6.28 -32.38
N GLY A 871 9.46 -6.76 -31.12
CA GLY A 871 9.37 -8.19 -30.80
C GLY A 871 10.58 -9.00 -31.26
N GLU A 872 11.69 -8.34 -31.58
CA GLU A 872 12.91 -8.95 -32.11
C GLU A 872 14.09 -8.87 -31.13
N ALA A 873 14.07 -7.87 -30.23
CA ALA A 873 15.10 -7.70 -29.23
C ALA A 873 14.50 -7.20 -27.92
N VAL A 874 15.13 -7.55 -26.80
CA VAL A 874 14.69 -7.16 -25.46
C VAL A 874 15.84 -6.79 -24.54
N LEU A 875 15.70 -5.69 -23.83
CA LEU A 875 16.54 -5.30 -22.70
C LEU A 875 15.91 -5.78 -21.40
N ILE A 876 16.70 -6.42 -20.54
CA ILE A 876 16.31 -6.91 -19.22
C ILE A 876 17.39 -6.47 -18.25
N GLY A 877 17.02 -5.93 -17.11
CA GLY A 877 18.00 -5.58 -16.05
C GLY A 877 17.46 -4.76 -14.93
N SER A 878 18.33 -4.00 -14.29
CA SER A 878 18.03 -3.25 -13.09
C SER A 878 17.87 -1.74 -13.26
N HIS A 879 18.13 -1.20 -14.47
CA HIS A 879 18.17 0.24 -14.73
C HIS A 879 16.78 0.91 -14.65
N ASN A 880 16.55 1.69 -13.62
CA ASN A 880 15.43 2.62 -13.57
C ASN A 880 15.62 3.73 -14.62
N TRP A 881 14.53 4.16 -15.29
CA TRP A 881 14.59 5.28 -16.22
C TRP A 881 14.49 6.61 -15.49
N THR A 882 15.60 6.97 -14.90
CA THR A 882 15.90 8.22 -14.20
C THR A 882 17.30 8.68 -14.56
N THR A 883 17.64 9.93 -14.27
CA THR A 883 19.02 10.43 -14.48
C THR A 883 20.05 9.57 -13.73
N ALA A 884 19.76 9.22 -12.46
CA ALA A 884 20.63 8.38 -11.65
C ALA A 884 20.75 6.96 -12.23
N GLY A 885 19.64 6.32 -12.53
CA GLY A 885 19.62 4.91 -12.99
C GLY A 885 20.30 4.72 -14.36
N THR A 886 20.16 5.71 -15.27
CA THR A 886 20.73 5.60 -16.62
C THR A 886 22.16 6.12 -16.74
N GLY A 887 22.71 6.76 -15.69
CA GLY A 887 24.04 7.40 -15.77
C GLY A 887 24.96 7.21 -14.58
N PHE A 888 24.45 7.12 -13.36
CA PHE A 888 25.26 7.29 -12.14
C PHE A 888 25.17 6.16 -11.12
N ASN A 889 24.11 5.37 -11.13
CA ASN A 889 24.02 4.14 -10.34
C ASN A 889 25.01 3.08 -10.84
N ARG A 890 25.32 2.12 -10.00
CA ARG A 890 25.79 0.81 -10.45
C ARG A 890 24.59 -0.05 -10.74
N ASP A 891 24.26 -0.22 -12.01
CA ASP A 891 23.16 -1.06 -12.51
C ASP A 891 23.67 -2.02 -13.59
N ALA A 892 22.95 -3.13 -13.82
CA ALA A 892 23.29 -4.14 -14.81
C ALA A 892 22.09 -4.48 -15.69
N SER A 893 22.32 -4.65 -17.00
CA SER A 893 21.32 -5.16 -17.94
C SER A 893 21.96 -6.00 -19.04
N LEU A 894 21.11 -6.74 -19.76
CA LEU A 894 21.46 -7.46 -20.98
C LEU A 894 20.45 -7.07 -22.07
N ILE A 895 20.93 -6.81 -23.29
CA ILE A 895 20.07 -6.81 -24.48
C ILE A 895 20.26 -8.13 -25.20
N PHE A 896 19.17 -8.84 -25.42
CA PHE A 896 19.12 -10.02 -26.27
C PHE A 896 18.58 -9.64 -27.63
N TYR A 897 19.38 -9.82 -28.68
CA TYR A 897 18.94 -9.66 -30.07
C TYR A 897 18.47 -11.03 -30.58
N ASP A 898 17.36 -11.48 -29.97
CA ASP A 898 16.79 -12.80 -30.20
C ASP A 898 15.26 -12.74 -30.12
N ARG A 899 14.62 -13.10 -31.22
CA ARG A 899 13.16 -13.03 -31.35
C ARG A 899 12.41 -13.93 -30.35
N GLY A 900 12.95 -15.11 -30.04
CA GLY A 900 12.30 -16.05 -29.11
C GLY A 900 12.34 -15.52 -27.67
N ILE A 901 13.49 -14.92 -27.28
CA ILE A 901 13.65 -14.29 -25.97
C ILE A 901 12.77 -13.02 -25.88
N ALA A 902 12.79 -12.18 -26.89
CA ALA A 902 11.96 -10.98 -26.97
C ALA A 902 10.47 -11.33 -26.87
N LYS A 903 10.03 -12.37 -27.61
CA LYS A 903 8.64 -12.81 -27.62
C LYS A 903 8.16 -13.31 -26.27
N PHE A 904 9.00 -13.96 -25.49
CA PHE A 904 8.65 -14.42 -24.13
C PHE A 904 8.24 -13.22 -23.25
N TYR A 905 9.05 -12.17 -23.23
CA TYR A 905 8.76 -10.98 -22.42
C TYR A 905 7.69 -10.08 -23.03
N GLU A 906 7.55 -10.07 -24.38
CA GLU A 906 6.46 -9.40 -25.06
C GLU A 906 5.10 -9.97 -24.69
N ASP A 907 4.97 -11.30 -24.57
CA ASP A 907 3.73 -11.93 -24.15
C ASP A 907 3.35 -11.54 -22.72
N ILE A 908 4.34 -11.39 -21.84
CA ILE A 908 4.13 -10.91 -20.47
C ILE A 908 3.70 -9.44 -20.48
N PHE A 909 4.41 -8.60 -21.22
CA PHE A 909 4.07 -7.18 -21.35
C PHE A 909 2.65 -6.97 -21.88
N LEU A 910 2.30 -7.66 -22.96
CA LEU A 910 0.97 -7.54 -23.58
C LEU A 910 -0.13 -8.03 -22.65
N TYR A 911 0.12 -9.12 -21.92
CA TYR A 911 -0.81 -9.59 -20.90
C TYR A 911 -1.01 -8.56 -19.78
N ASP A 912 0.08 -7.97 -19.26
CA ASP A 912 -0.02 -6.90 -18.26
C ASP A 912 -0.74 -5.67 -18.85
N TRP A 913 -0.41 -5.27 -20.08
CA TRP A 913 -1.04 -4.16 -20.77
C TRP A 913 -2.56 -4.35 -20.93
N ASP A 914 -3.00 -5.51 -21.35
CA ASP A 914 -4.42 -5.77 -21.62
C ASP A 914 -5.27 -5.85 -20.33
N ARG A 915 -4.64 -6.11 -19.19
CA ARG A 915 -5.31 -6.14 -17.88
C ARG A 915 -5.46 -4.77 -17.23
N ILE A 916 -4.64 -3.83 -17.63
CA ILE A 916 -4.60 -2.48 -17.04
C ILE A 916 -5.34 -1.54 -17.95
N GLY A 917 -6.27 -0.76 -17.41
CA GLY A 917 -6.97 0.31 -18.13
C GLY A 917 -6.07 1.52 -18.42
N PRO A 918 -6.59 2.55 -19.10
CA PRO A 918 -5.91 3.83 -19.22
C PRO A 918 -5.46 4.35 -17.85
N ALA A 919 -4.35 5.09 -17.81
CA ALA A 919 -3.83 5.60 -16.56
C ALA A 919 -4.82 6.60 -15.93
N LYS A 920 -5.55 6.15 -14.92
CA LYS A 920 -6.47 6.96 -14.13
C LYS A 920 -5.84 7.22 -12.77
N ILE A 921 -5.92 8.45 -12.30
CA ILE A 921 -5.56 8.77 -10.91
C ILE A 921 -6.70 8.43 -9.99
N ASP A 922 -6.38 7.90 -8.82
CA ASP A 922 -7.33 7.74 -7.73
C ASP A 922 -7.27 9.00 -6.86
N GLU A 923 -8.31 9.84 -6.99
CA GLU A 923 -8.39 11.11 -6.25
C GLU A 923 -8.79 10.93 -4.78
N SER A 924 -9.12 9.70 -4.34
CA SER A 924 -9.49 9.38 -2.96
C SER A 924 -8.29 9.03 -2.09
N LEU A 925 -7.13 8.74 -2.69
CA LEU A 925 -5.93 8.37 -1.95
C LEU A 925 -5.44 9.51 -1.04
N PRO A 926 -5.02 9.20 0.19
CA PRO A 926 -4.43 10.18 1.08
C PRO A 926 -3.06 10.66 0.57
N ALA A 927 -2.62 11.81 1.09
CA ALA A 927 -1.29 12.33 0.79
C ALA A 927 -0.19 11.38 1.32
N PRO A 928 0.98 11.32 0.66
CA PRO A 928 2.14 10.61 1.17
C PRO A 928 2.64 11.25 2.48
N ILE A 929 3.33 10.46 3.30
CA ILE A 929 3.92 10.92 4.57
C ILE A 929 5.44 11.01 4.36
N ILE A 930 5.98 12.20 4.55
CA ILE A 930 7.42 12.42 4.46
C ILE A 930 8.05 12.22 5.83
N MET A 931 9.04 11.34 5.90
CA MET A 931 9.80 11.12 7.12
C MET A 931 10.82 12.23 7.34
N THR A 932 10.78 12.85 8.52
CA THR A 932 11.64 13.96 8.88
C THR A 932 12.95 13.57 9.57
N ALA A 933 13.09 12.30 9.95
CA ALA A 933 14.29 11.76 10.58
C ALA A 933 14.75 10.49 9.83
N ALA A 934 16.02 10.43 9.49
CA ALA A 934 16.65 9.32 8.78
C ALA A 934 16.59 7.96 9.52
N ASN A 935 16.30 7.98 10.81
CA ASN A 935 16.26 6.79 11.67
C ASN A 935 14.85 6.36 12.05
N ASP A 936 13.80 7.02 11.56
CA ASP A 936 12.45 6.58 11.82
C ASP A 936 12.04 5.53 10.76
N THR A 937 12.38 4.28 11.03
CA THR A 937 11.97 3.13 10.24
C THR A 937 10.61 2.57 10.68
N THR A 938 9.88 3.30 11.53
CA THR A 938 8.59 2.83 12.04
C THR A 938 7.60 2.67 10.88
N PRO A 939 7.11 1.47 10.60
CA PRO A 939 6.18 1.26 9.50
C PRO A 939 4.91 2.07 9.71
N HIS A 940 4.51 2.87 8.73
CA HIS A 940 3.20 3.51 8.71
C HIS A 940 2.18 2.53 8.14
N PRO A 941 1.19 2.06 8.92
CA PRO A 941 0.16 1.15 8.44
C PRO A 941 -0.61 1.74 7.26
N GLY A 942 -0.91 0.91 6.26
CA GLY A 942 -1.53 1.37 5.03
C GLY A 942 -0.60 2.14 4.10
N TYR A 943 0.70 2.21 4.43
CA TYR A 943 1.71 2.85 3.60
C TYR A 943 2.90 1.91 3.33
N VAL A 944 3.55 2.13 2.22
CA VAL A 944 4.81 1.46 1.84
C VAL A 944 5.90 2.51 1.80
N ALA A 945 6.99 2.29 2.51
CA ALA A 945 8.14 3.17 2.41
C ALA A 945 8.80 3.00 1.03
N VAL A 946 9.09 4.10 0.38
CA VAL A 946 9.78 4.14 -0.91
C VAL A 946 10.92 5.15 -0.78
N PRO A 947 12.12 4.83 -1.26
CA PRO A 947 13.19 5.82 -1.31
C PRO A 947 12.73 7.07 -2.07
N LEU A 948 13.04 8.22 -1.52
CA LEU A 948 12.66 9.51 -2.10
C LEU A 948 13.17 9.66 -3.55
N SER A 949 14.39 9.18 -3.81
CA SER A 949 14.98 9.18 -5.15
C SER A 949 14.14 8.39 -6.17
N VAL A 950 13.52 7.30 -5.75
CA VAL A 950 12.65 6.48 -6.62
C VAL A 950 11.39 7.25 -7.02
N ILE A 951 10.78 7.98 -6.08
CA ILE A 951 9.57 8.79 -6.34
C ILE A 951 9.92 10.00 -7.20
N LEU A 952 10.96 10.72 -6.83
CA LEU A 952 11.36 11.93 -7.54
C LEU A 952 12.10 11.62 -8.86
N GLY A 953 12.45 10.35 -9.10
CA GLY A 953 13.20 9.94 -10.28
C GLY A 953 14.63 10.53 -10.34
N ARG A 954 15.27 10.69 -9.19
CA ARG A 954 16.60 11.26 -9.04
C ARG A 954 17.65 10.18 -8.88
#